data_99325b89a2649f1fcb52cee18a1a4e85
#
_entry.id   99325b89a2649f1fcb52cee18a1a4e85
#
_cell.length_a   1.000
_cell.length_b   1.000
_cell.length_c   1.000
_cell.angle_alpha   90.00
_cell.angle_beta   90.00
_cell.angle_gamma   90.00
#
_symmetry.space_group_name_H-M   'P 1'
#
loop_
_entity.id
_entity.type
_entity.pdbx_description
1 polymer ?
#
loop_
_entity_poly.entity_id
_entity_poly.type
_entity_poly.pdbx_seq_one_letter_code
_entity_poly.pdbx_strand_id
1 'polypeptide(L)'
;NYQPNNGVQNFEHYKKNNGVTYTLINDSWNAMGISMLEGIKVLKTKSRFYKGKTIAILGRIIELDKNEKEAKRQHELIAEELINSNIDLVYGHGKEMKYTMKKLPKHMIGGYYESAELLAYEVANVIEDDDLILIKGSVRNSNFKNVKKHLILYANSNTTHKVNAHKVPSKGYGVATFSVKTNKKVSYIGNQDVIQNQGLGGILIIHHILDLIFSKQLSLSDVYKPDKQAIKESKNPRSIPLNKKDEITLNQLLTSAIVTSSPNAILMLANTVIGSNSGSLKYIKDTIKEIGANPRSALNITGRRISNKIQELSLNDLYLASKLLFNKYPFIKDMLTKNNYVFKDKFYKSESNLFNYGMITNGFFYGQDHSIGTVLSKINGEEYITVVLGAKDAFHRDELIYNSIMQVTQGKPKHTKRDSIRKKRKSPFEMNIIGDTYFGEYYTRKRQAKDIDDALTSKGRYYSFDGIRDFLKTGDLNICNFEAAISDDDNAYLRQRKPYVLHASEAETARALKKEYIHLAALANNHLMDCNIEGLNRTIKQFEAENIYTIGAGNTQEEAEKPFVLNYNGQKYTIFNAYWYRRPMYREYDFYAIGNKPGVACINPSLYKQISKVKEEGAKVIVIAHWGIDFGKVQIKQREYAQLLEEAGADLIIGHGAHMMQSIEKINQATVVYSIGNGIFNSNGEYDQRFVPPYSFIARLTITPENDLSLKLYPIYSNNKETFWQPRFLTEDEFKHCSQMLKQYGSIETIKTGYDQYYYYDIPL
;
A
#
# COMPACT_ATOMS: atom_id res chain seq x y z
N ASN A 1 -7.45 57.09 -3.30
CA ASN A 1 -6.22 56.30 -3.03
C ASN A 1 -6.55 55.11 -2.09
N TYR A 2 -7.13 54.08 -2.67
CA TYR A 2 -7.33 52.81 -1.96
C TYR A 2 -6.04 52.02 -2.06
N GLN A 3 -5.32 51.83 -0.96
CA GLN A 3 -4.25 50.85 -0.89
C GLN A 3 -4.88 49.54 -0.43
N PRO A 4 -4.85 48.46 -1.27
CA PRO A 4 -5.34 47.17 -0.85
C PRO A 4 -4.49 46.62 0.27
N ASN A 5 -5.13 45.90 1.19
CA ASN A 5 -4.41 45.18 2.29
C ASN A 5 -3.34 44.26 1.71
N ASN A 6 -2.20 44.12 2.42
CA ASN A 6 -1.12 43.22 2.04
C ASN A 6 -1.66 41.83 1.72
N GLY A 7 -1.48 41.36 0.45
CA GLY A 7 -1.89 40.02 -0.01
C GLY A 7 -3.18 39.98 -0.84
N VAL A 8 -3.71 41.18 -1.29
CA VAL A 8 -4.88 41.24 -2.19
C VAL A 8 -4.46 41.90 -3.52
N GLN A 9 -4.33 41.09 -4.56
CA GLN A 9 -4.04 41.49 -5.96
C GLN A 9 -2.95 42.58 -6.14
N ASN A 10 -1.88 42.51 -5.32
CA ASN A 10 -0.74 43.39 -5.46
C ASN A 10 0.18 42.94 -6.59
N PHE A 11 0.49 43.87 -7.52
CA PHE A 11 1.50 43.66 -8.57
C PHE A 11 2.85 44.11 -8.04
N GLU A 12 3.82 43.19 -7.98
CA GLU A 12 5.15 43.39 -7.43
C GLU A 12 6.21 42.96 -8.45
N HIS A 13 7.06 43.92 -8.87
CA HIS A 13 8.13 43.65 -9.83
C HIS A 13 9.43 43.29 -9.12
N TYR A 14 10.05 42.23 -9.57
CA TYR A 14 11.29 41.71 -9.00
C TYR A 14 12.34 41.53 -10.10
N LYS A 15 13.61 41.64 -9.69
CA LYS A 15 14.76 41.36 -10.52
C LYS A 15 15.69 40.38 -9.83
N LYS A 16 15.99 39.26 -10.49
CA LYS A 16 17.03 38.33 -10.02
C LYS A 16 18.40 38.95 -10.14
N ASN A 17 19.35 38.44 -9.39
CA ASN A 17 20.75 38.91 -9.44
C ASN A 17 21.44 38.65 -10.80
N ASN A 18 20.97 37.68 -11.58
CA ASN A 18 21.43 37.43 -12.95
C ASN A 18 20.76 38.31 -14.01
N GLY A 19 19.98 39.31 -13.59
CA GLY A 19 19.33 40.27 -14.49
C GLY A 19 17.91 39.92 -14.91
N VAL A 20 17.45 38.67 -14.73
CA VAL A 20 16.10 38.21 -15.06
C VAL A 20 15.06 38.96 -14.27
N THR A 21 14.03 39.50 -14.95
CA THR A 21 12.92 40.21 -14.33
C THR A 21 11.67 39.37 -14.32
N TYR A 22 10.81 39.52 -13.32
CA TYR A 22 9.53 38.82 -13.23
C TYR A 22 8.54 39.65 -12.38
N THR A 23 7.25 39.38 -12.58
CA THR A 23 6.18 40.07 -11.85
C THR A 23 5.35 39.06 -11.05
N LEU A 24 5.14 39.35 -9.77
CA LEU A 24 4.22 38.61 -8.90
C LEU A 24 2.89 39.33 -8.79
N ILE A 25 1.79 38.61 -9.04
CA ILE A 25 0.44 38.96 -8.60
C ILE A 25 0.22 38.25 -7.26
N ASN A 26 0.38 38.98 -6.17
CA ASN A 26 0.20 38.40 -4.83
C ASN A 26 -1.26 38.53 -4.39
N ASP A 27 -1.98 37.41 -4.37
CA ASP A 27 -3.36 37.30 -3.91
C ASP A 27 -3.52 36.13 -2.91
N SER A 28 -2.58 36.05 -1.97
CA SER A 28 -2.40 34.93 -1.04
C SER A 28 -3.11 35.07 0.31
N TRP A 29 -4.04 36.01 0.47
CA TRP A 29 -4.69 36.23 1.76
C TRP A 29 -5.84 35.27 2.01
N ASN A 30 -6.77 35.15 1.06
CA ASN A 30 -7.95 34.28 1.17
C ASN A 30 -8.32 33.70 -0.19
N ALA A 31 -8.79 32.49 -0.24
CA ALA A 31 -9.19 31.82 -1.48
C ALA A 31 -10.54 31.13 -1.30
N MET A 32 -11.58 31.68 -1.92
CA MET A 32 -12.87 31.05 -2.18
C MET A 32 -12.90 30.57 -3.63
N GLY A 33 -13.75 29.61 -3.98
CA GLY A 33 -13.81 29.08 -5.34
C GLY A 33 -13.94 30.14 -6.41
N ILE A 34 -14.89 31.07 -6.26
CA ILE A 34 -15.11 32.20 -7.21
C ILE A 34 -13.87 33.10 -7.29
N SER A 35 -13.25 33.43 -6.16
CA SER A 35 -12.07 34.29 -6.16
C SER A 35 -10.84 33.63 -6.78
N MET A 36 -10.73 32.29 -6.72
CA MET A 36 -9.67 31.53 -7.42
C MET A 36 -9.83 31.68 -8.93
N LEU A 37 -11.04 31.47 -9.45
CA LEU A 37 -11.34 31.62 -10.88
C LEU A 37 -11.04 33.04 -11.37
N GLU A 38 -11.48 34.09 -10.63
CA GLU A 38 -11.18 35.47 -10.97
C GLU A 38 -9.68 35.80 -10.95
N GLY A 39 -8.91 35.24 -10.00
CA GLY A 39 -7.47 35.41 -10.00
C GLY A 39 -6.79 34.82 -11.24
N ILE A 40 -7.25 33.66 -11.73
CA ILE A 40 -6.75 33.04 -12.96
C ILE A 40 -7.10 33.91 -14.19
N LYS A 41 -8.31 34.44 -14.27
CA LYS A 41 -8.73 35.39 -15.35
C LYS A 41 -7.89 36.67 -15.33
N VAL A 42 -7.56 37.19 -14.15
CA VAL A 42 -6.65 38.33 -14.00
C VAL A 42 -5.26 37.99 -14.55
N LEU A 43 -4.70 36.83 -14.18
CA LEU A 43 -3.43 36.35 -14.71
C LEU A 43 -3.46 36.31 -16.26
N LYS A 44 -4.51 35.71 -16.85
CA LYS A 44 -4.69 35.63 -18.30
C LYS A 44 -4.83 37.03 -18.94
N THR A 45 -5.68 37.90 -18.38
CA THR A 45 -5.91 39.21 -18.94
C THR A 45 -4.64 40.08 -18.93
N LYS A 46 -3.82 39.94 -17.89
CA LYS A 46 -2.58 40.69 -17.74
C LYS A 46 -1.42 40.08 -18.54
N SER A 47 -1.43 38.80 -18.84
CA SER A 47 -0.36 38.14 -19.59
C SER A 47 -0.04 38.79 -20.93
N ARG A 48 -1.01 39.46 -21.59
CA ARG A 48 -0.80 40.18 -22.85
C ARG A 48 0.23 41.33 -22.77
N PHE A 49 0.60 41.76 -21.58
CA PHE A 49 1.60 42.82 -21.35
C PHE A 49 3.00 42.25 -21.02
N TYR A 50 3.14 40.94 -20.97
CA TYR A 50 4.37 40.24 -20.61
C TYR A 50 4.78 39.27 -21.74
N LYS A 51 6.07 39.10 -21.95
CA LYS A 51 6.61 38.24 -23.00
C LYS A 51 6.96 36.83 -22.48
N GLY A 52 7.11 36.72 -21.16
CA GLY A 52 7.44 35.47 -20.47
C GLY A 52 6.24 34.58 -20.23
N LYS A 53 6.43 33.52 -19.48
CA LYS A 53 5.42 32.53 -19.15
C LYS A 53 4.43 33.03 -18.12
N THR A 54 3.22 32.50 -18.17
CA THR A 54 2.22 32.61 -17.11
C THR A 54 2.36 31.44 -16.14
N ILE A 55 2.63 31.74 -14.87
CA ILE A 55 2.82 30.72 -13.83
C ILE A 55 1.75 30.91 -12.74
N ALA A 56 0.93 29.89 -12.49
CA ALA A 56 -0.06 29.91 -11.41
C ALA A 56 0.42 29.05 -10.23
N ILE A 57 0.65 29.67 -9.08
CA ILE A 57 0.96 29.02 -7.81
C ILE A 57 -0.32 29.03 -6.98
N LEU A 58 -0.99 27.87 -6.88
CA LEU A 58 -2.31 27.78 -6.28
C LEU A 58 -2.29 26.94 -4.99
N GLY A 59 -2.96 27.48 -3.96
CA GLY A 59 -3.19 26.80 -2.69
C GLY A 59 -4.64 26.33 -2.55
N ARG A 60 -4.95 25.72 -1.42
CA ARG A 60 -6.30 25.21 -1.11
C ARG A 60 -7.36 26.32 -1.04
N ILE A 61 -8.63 25.96 -1.26
CA ILE A 61 -9.79 26.81 -1.03
C ILE A 61 -10.20 26.73 0.44
N ILE A 62 -10.64 27.86 1.01
CA ILE A 62 -11.11 27.91 2.41
C ILE A 62 -12.51 27.27 2.56
N GLU A 63 -12.79 26.72 3.76
CA GLU A 63 -14.12 26.25 4.21
C GLU A 63 -14.67 24.99 3.53
N LEU A 64 -13.90 24.31 2.70
CA LEU A 64 -14.30 23.05 2.07
C LEU A 64 -13.83 21.78 2.82
N ASP A 65 -13.15 21.94 3.94
CA ASP A 65 -12.53 20.83 4.70
C ASP A 65 -13.54 19.75 5.15
N LYS A 66 -14.82 20.08 5.27
CA LYS A 66 -15.88 19.21 5.76
C LYS A 66 -16.73 18.57 4.65
N ASN A 67 -16.56 19.01 3.40
CA ASN A 67 -17.32 18.54 2.25
C ASN A 67 -16.39 18.14 1.10
N GLU A 68 -15.91 16.91 1.11
CA GLU A 68 -14.97 16.42 0.09
C GLU A 68 -15.54 16.45 -1.33
N LYS A 69 -16.83 16.21 -1.49
CA LYS A 69 -17.51 16.23 -2.81
C LYS A 69 -17.51 17.66 -3.40
N GLU A 70 -17.82 18.65 -2.58
CA GLU A 70 -17.81 20.05 -3.02
C GLU A 70 -16.37 20.57 -3.22
N ALA A 71 -15.43 20.18 -2.35
CA ALA A 71 -14.02 20.50 -2.55
C ALA A 71 -13.50 19.96 -3.88
N LYS A 72 -13.81 18.71 -4.21
CA LYS A 72 -13.45 18.11 -5.51
C LYS A 72 -14.07 18.90 -6.68
N ARG A 73 -15.38 19.19 -6.63
CA ARG A 73 -16.08 19.94 -7.68
C ARG A 73 -15.46 21.33 -7.92
N GLN A 74 -15.18 22.09 -6.86
CA GLN A 74 -14.58 23.42 -6.96
C GLN A 74 -13.16 23.36 -7.53
N HIS A 75 -12.35 22.37 -7.13
CA HIS A 75 -11.00 22.19 -7.65
C HIS A 75 -10.98 21.70 -9.12
N GLU A 76 -12.00 20.97 -9.56
CA GLU A 76 -12.16 20.58 -10.98
C GLU A 76 -12.52 21.80 -11.84
N LEU A 77 -13.39 22.70 -11.37
CA LEU A 77 -13.69 23.97 -12.06
C LEU A 77 -12.44 24.87 -12.20
N ILE A 78 -11.57 24.89 -11.19
CA ILE A 78 -10.28 25.60 -11.28
C ILE A 78 -9.41 25.00 -12.39
N ALA A 79 -9.38 23.67 -12.54
CA ALA A 79 -8.62 23.06 -13.62
C ALA A 79 -9.16 23.44 -15.00
N GLU A 80 -10.49 23.47 -15.17
CA GLU A 80 -11.14 23.90 -16.40
C GLU A 80 -10.80 25.37 -16.75
N GLU A 81 -10.84 26.26 -15.77
CA GLU A 81 -10.48 27.65 -15.98
C GLU A 81 -8.99 27.84 -16.34
N LEU A 82 -8.08 27.10 -15.72
CA LEU A 82 -6.65 27.10 -16.04
C LEU A 82 -6.39 26.68 -17.49
N ILE A 83 -7.10 25.63 -17.95
CA ILE A 83 -7.02 25.12 -19.33
C ILE A 83 -7.58 26.16 -20.31
N ASN A 84 -8.78 26.70 -20.06
CA ASN A 84 -9.43 27.69 -20.90
C ASN A 84 -8.63 29.00 -20.98
N SER A 85 -7.90 29.33 -19.92
CA SER A 85 -7.02 30.47 -19.84
C SER A 85 -5.65 30.24 -20.47
N ASN A 86 -5.32 29.02 -20.93
CA ASN A 86 -4.02 28.64 -21.49
C ASN A 86 -2.84 29.09 -20.61
N ILE A 87 -2.86 28.75 -19.32
CA ILE A 87 -1.77 29.03 -18.39
C ILE A 87 -0.61 28.07 -18.68
N ASP A 88 0.63 28.57 -18.78
CA ASP A 88 1.78 27.77 -19.20
C ASP A 88 2.17 26.75 -18.12
N LEU A 89 2.29 27.17 -16.84
CA LEU A 89 2.68 26.28 -15.75
C LEU A 89 1.80 26.48 -14.52
N VAL A 90 1.41 25.37 -13.90
CA VAL A 90 0.60 25.34 -12.70
C VAL A 90 1.33 24.57 -11.60
N TYR A 91 1.46 25.20 -10.44
CA TYR A 91 2.03 24.61 -9.23
C TYR A 91 0.97 24.54 -8.13
N GLY A 92 0.74 23.35 -7.60
CA GLY A 92 -0.26 23.09 -6.57
C GLY A 92 0.34 22.94 -5.17
N HIS A 93 -0.34 23.52 -4.15
CA HIS A 93 0.01 23.36 -2.75
C HIS A 93 -1.23 22.98 -1.91
N GLY A 94 -1.09 21.95 -1.09
CA GLY A 94 -2.14 21.50 -0.19
C GLY A 94 -2.98 20.35 -0.76
N LYS A 95 -3.53 19.52 0.16
CA LYS A 95 -4.12 18.21 -0.13
C LYS A 95 -5.20 18.22 -1.23
N GLU A 96 -6.02 19.26 -1.26
CA GLU A 96 -7.17 19.37 -2.17
C GLU A 96 -6.73 19.74 -3.60
N MET A 97 -5.59 20.43 -3.77
CA MET A 97 -5.06 20.77 -5.08
C MET A 97 -4.76 19.57 -5.98
N LYS A 98 -4.64 18.36 -5.39
CA LYS A 98 -4.52 17.12 -6.17
C LYS A 98 -5.68 16.92 -7.18
N TYR A 99 -6.88 17.42 -6.88
CA TYR A 99 -8.04 17.31 -7.79
C TYR A 99 -7.85 18.18 -9.02
N THR A 100 -7.35 19.42 -8.83
CA THR A 100 -6.98 20.31 -9.95
C THR A 100 -5.85 19.68 -10.78
N MET A 101 -4.75 19.26 -10.13
CA MET A 101 -3.58 18.74 -10.83
C MET A 101 -3.86 17.49 -11.67
N LYS A 102 -4.79 16.62 -11.22
CA LYS A 102 -5.20 15.42 -11.98
C LYS A 102 -5.96 15.70 -13.27
N LYS A 103 -6.61 16.87 -13.39
CA LYS A 103 -7.39 17.26 -14.55
C LYS A 103 -6.58 18.05 -15.59
N LEU A 104 -5.41 18.59 -15.19
CA LEU A 104 -4.57 19.38 -16.09
C LEU A 104 -3.83 18.50 -17.12
N PRO A 105 -3.66 18.99 -18.35
CA PRO A 105 -2.74 18.42 -19.32
C PRO A 105 -1.31 18.35 -18.77
N LYS A 106 -0.56 17.29 -19.08
CA LYS A 106 0.80 17.07 -18.54
C LYS A 106 1.75 18.24 -18.75
N HIS A 107 1.67 18.93 -19.88
CA HIS A 107 2.55 20.06 -20.20
C HIS A 107 2.30 21.29 -19.33
N MET A 108 1.11 21.42 -18.74
CA MET A 108 0.78 22.52 -17.82
C MET A 108 1.21 22.25 -16.38
N ILE A 109 1.57 21.01 -16.02
CA ILE A 109 1.88 20.63 -14.65
C ILE A 109 3.33 20.97 -14.32
N GLY A 110 3.56 22.07 -13.60
CA GLY A 110 4.86 22.40 -13.03
C GLY A 110 5.23 21.55 -11.83
N GLY A 111 4.24 21.22 -11.00
CA GLY A 111 4.46 20.34 -9.85
C GLY A 111 3.38 20.47 -8.75
N TYR A 112 3.40 19.51 -7.82
CA TYR A 112 2.52 19.50 -6.65
C TYR A 112 3.33 19.27 -5.38
N TYR A 113 3.20 20.16 -4.40
CA TYR A 113 4.04 20.17 -3.21
C TYR A 113 3.22 20.44 -1.95
N GLU A 114 3.48 19.69 -0.89
CA GLU A 114 2.92 19.98 0.43
C GLU A 114 3.77 20.95 1.25
N SER A 115 5.01 21.21 0.80
CA SER A 115 5.92 22.18 1.40
C SER A 115 5.92 23.48 0.59
N ALA A 116 5.56 24.59 1.24
CA ALA A 116 5.63 25.93 0.64
C ALA A 116 7.06 26.33 0.26
N GLU A 117 8.05 25.87 1.02
CA GLU A 117 9.47 26.12 0.76
C GLU A 117 9.95 25.38 -0.51
N LEU A 118 9.63 24.08 -0.62
CA LEU A 118 10.01 23.29 -1.79
C LEU A 118 9.30 23.78 -3.06
N LEU A 119 8.01 24.07 -2.96
CA LEU A 119 7.25 24.67 -4.08
C LEU A 119 7.91 25.95 -4.56
N ALA A 120 8.25 26.85 -3.63
CA ALA A 120 8.89 28.13 -3.97
C ALA A 120 10.28 27.95 -4.59
N TYR A 121 11.06 26.98 -4.12
CA TYR A 121 12.36 26.62 -4.69
C TYR A 121 12.22 26.13 -6.14
N GLU A 122 11.30 25.22 -6.40
CA GLU A 122 11.09 24.68 -7.74
C GLU A 122 10.62 25.78 -8.73
N VAL A 123 9.70 26.63 -8.28
CA VAL A 123 9.27 27.77 -9.12
C VAL A 123 10.42 28.76 -9.36
N ALA A 124 11.24 29.05 -8.36
CA ALA A 124 12.38 29.97 -8.51
C ALA A 124 13.39 29.50 -9.59
N ASN A 125 13.53 28.18 -9.77
CA ASN A 125 14.43 27.60 -10.76
C ASN A 125 13.92 27.71 -12.20
N VAL A 126 12.62 27.82 -12.41
CA VAL A 126 11.99 27.88 -13.75
C VAL A 126 11.61 29.31 -14.18
N ILE A 127 11.72 30.29 -13.29
CA ILE A 127 11.44 31.71 -13.62
C ILE A 127 12.45 32.21 -14.65
N GLU A 128 11.93 32.65 -15.79
CA GLU A 128 12.63 33.31 -16.88
C GLU A 128 12.30 34.79 -16.97
N ASP A 129 12.90 35.49 -17.92
CA ASP A 129 12.71 36.94 -18.04
C ASP A 129 11.29 37.29 -18.47
N ASP A 130 10.74 38.31 -17.82
CA ASP A 130 9.39 38.86 -18.05
C ASP A 130 8.23 37.89 -17.72
N ASP A 131 8.50 36.85 -16.86
CA ASP A 131 7.45 35.94 -16.39
C ASP A 131 6.41 36.66 -15.50
N LEU A 132 5.14 36.27 -15.67
CA LEU A 132 4.03 36.73 -14.84
C LEU A 132 3.51 35.59 -13.95
N ILE A 133 3.58 35.77 -12.63
CA ILE A 133 3.33 34.73 -11.64
C ILE A 133 2.17 35.12 -10.72
N LEU A 134 1.13 34.31 -10.65
CA LEU A 134 0.05 34.44 -9.67
C LEU A 134 0.35 33.56 -8.44
N ILE A 135 0.26 34.15 -7.24
CA ILE A 135 0.24 33.40 -5.96
C ILE A 135 -1.14 33.55 -5.34
N LYS A 136 -1.95 32.49 -5.34
CA LYS A 136 -3.31 32.50 -4.80
C LYS A 136 -3.68 31.23 -4.05
N GLY A 137 -4.13 31.39 -2.82
CA GLY A 137 -4.53 30.27 -1.97
C GLY A 137 -4.84 30.73 -0.55
N SER A 138 -5.55 29.90 0.22
CA SER A 138 -5.83 30.19 1.62
C SER A 138 -4.60 30.02 2.49
N VAL A 139 -4.34 31.01 3.33
CA VAL A 139 -3.29 30.97 4.36
C VAL A 139 -3.79 30.35 5.69
N ARG A 140 -5.09 30.15 5.84
CA ARG A 140 -5.70 29.64 7.07
C ARG A 140 -5.41 28.14 7.22
N ASN A 141 -4.85 27.76 8.35
CA ASN A 141 -4.39 26.38 8.62
C ASN A 141 -3.43 25.80 7.55
N SER A 142 -2.62 26.68 6.92
CA SER A 142 -1.71 26.33 5.84
C SER A 142 -0.40 27.11 5.99
N ASN A 143 0.70 26.52 5.50
CA ASN A 143 1.99 27.23 5.37
C ASN A 143 2.11 28.00 4.05
N PHE A 144 1.06 28.07 3.25
CA PHE A 144 1.00 28.76 1.96
C PHE A 144 1.41 30.25 2.04
N LYS A 145 1.15 30.89 3.19
CA LYS A 145 1.61 32.28 3.47
C LYS A 145 3.11 32.50 3.30
N ASN A 146 3.90 31.43 3.37
CA ASN A 146 5.36 31.50 3.28
C ASN A 146 5.86 31.38 1.82
N VAL A 147 5.02 30.99 0.85
CA VAL A 147 5.41 30.75 -0.54
C VAL A 147 6.09 31.98 -1.14
N LYS A 148 5.48 33.17 -1.03
CA LYS A 148 6.05 34.42 -1.55
C LYS A 148 7.43 34.71 -0.95
N LYS A 149 7.56 34.61 0.39
CA LYS A 149 8.84 34.87 1.10
C LYS A 149 9.95 33.95 0.61
N HIS A 150 9.67 32.67 0.51
CA HIS A 150 10.63 31.68 0.02
C HIS A 150 10.95 31.86 -1.46
N LEU A 151 9.95 32.18 -2.29
CA LEU A 151 10.15 32.45 -3.71
C LEU A 151 11.11 33.60 -3.95
N ILE A 152 10.90 34.74 -3.29
CA ILE A 152 11.79 35.89 -3.38
C ILE A 152 13.21 35.56 -2.88
N LEU A 153 13.31 34.82 -1.79
CA LEU A 153 14.58 34.38 -1.23
C LEU A 153 15.37 33.54 -2.22
N TYR A 154 14.74 32.55 -2.83
CA TYR A 154 15.41 31.63 -3.74
C TYR A 154 15.65 32.25 -5.12
N ALA A 155 14.75 33.07 -5.63
CA ALA A 155 14.91 33.76 -6.89
C ALA A 155 16.05 34.82 -6.84
N ASN A 156 16.31 35.40 -5.67
CA ASN A 156 17.36 36.43 -5.46
C ASN A 156 18.68 35.87 -4.88
N SER A 157 18.76 34.59 -4.59
CA SER A 157 20.01 34.00 -4.09
C SER A 157 21.02 33.89 -5.22
N ASN A 158 22.07 34.75 -5.20
CA ASN A 158 23.26 34.66 -6.11
C ASN A 158 24.21 33.53 -5.75
N THR A 159 23.80 32.68 -4.92
CA THR A 159 24.56 31.53 -4.57
C THR A 159 24.20 30.46 -5.59
N THR A 160 25.14 30.21 -6.50
CA THR A 160 25.88 28.94 -6.45
C THR A 160 26.31 28.63 -5.00
N HIS A 161 25.54 28.94 -4.00
CA HIS A 161 25.39 28.02 -2.94
C HIS A 161 25.11 26.73 -3.73
N LYS A 162 26.08 25.83 -3.72
CA LYS A 162 25.70 24.47 -3.40
C LYS A 162 24.73 24.63 -2.25
N VAL A 163 23.48 24.99 -2.57
CA VAL A 163 22.32 24.57 -1.81
C VAL A 163 22.70 23.14 -1.68
N ASN A 164 23.21 22.75 -0.52
CA ASN A 164 23.34 21.34 -0.21
C ASN A 164 22.01 20.82 -0.64
N ALA A 165 21.99 20.31 -1.88
CA ALA A 165 20.78 20.20 -2.67
C ALA A 165 19.86 19.46 -1.74
N HIS A 166 18.83 20.14 -1.20
CA HIS A 166 17.96 19.55 -0.19
C HIS A 166 17.56 18.28 -0.85
N LYS A 167 18.16 17.16 -0.45
CA LYS A 167 17.90 15.90 -1.12
C LYS A 167 16.41 15.72 -0.97
N VAL A 168 15.67 16.00 -2.04
CA VAL A 168 14.21 15.85 -2.09
C VAL A 168 13.96 14.45 -1.59
N PRO A 169 13.05 14.23 -0.60
CA PRO A 169 12.76 12.90 -0.12
C PRO A 169 12.53 12.00 -1.33
N SER A 170 13.44 11.08 -1.59
CA SER A 170 13.40 10.29 -2.82
C SER A 170 12.17 9.39 -2.75
N LYS A 171 11.38 9.36 -3.82
CA LYS A 171 10.36 8.32 -3.99
C LYS A 171 11.10 6.99 -4.06
N GLY A 172 10.90 6.13 -3.05
CA GLY A 172 11.54 4.83 -3.02
C GLY A 172 11.85 4.36 -1.61
N TYR A 173 12.38 3.19 -1.53
CA TYR A 173 12.76 2.54 -0.28
C TYR A 173 14.20 2.05 -0.36
N GLY A 174 14.82 1.90 0.81
CA GLY A 174 16.11 1.28 0.95
C GLY A 174 16.27 0.58 2.28
N VAL A 175 17.04 -0.49 2.30
CA VAL A 175 17.47 -1.20 3.49
C VAL A 175 18.94 -1.51 3.41
N ALA A 176 19.65 -1.36 4.51
CA ALA A 176 21.07 -1.69 4.62
C ALA A 176 21.36 -2.43 5.92
N THR A 177 22.18 -3.47 5.85
CA THR A 177 22.71 -4.21 7.00
C THR A 177 24.18 -3.89 7.20
N PHE A 178 24.55 -3.58 8.44
CA PHE A 178 25.91 -3.22 8.84
C PHE A 178 26.42 -4.22 9.89
N SER A 179 27.66 -4.67 9.74
CA SER A 179 28.34 -5.45 10.79
C SER A 179 28.72 -4.53 11.96
N VAL A 180 28.30 -4.91 13.16
CA VAL A 180 28.67 -4.15 14.39
C VAL A 180 30.18 -4.20 14.62
N LYS A 181 30.83 -5.34 14.34
CA LYS A 181 32.26 -5.57 14.52
C LYS A 181 33.13 -4.71 13.59
N THR A 182 32.77 -4.63 12.31
CA THR A 182 33.60 -3.94 11.30
C THR A 182 33.10 -2.57 10.94
N ASN A 183 31.88 -2.19 11.35
CA ASN A 183 31.17 -0.97 10.96
C ASN A 183 30.94 -0.84 9.44
N LYS A 184 31.10 -1.93 8.69
CA LYS A 184 30.93 -1.92 7.23
C LYS A 184 29.52 -2.35 6.85
N LYS A 185 28.99 -1.75 5.80
CA LYS A 185 27.76 -2.19 5.16
C LYS A 185 28.01 -3.52 4.45
N VAL A 186 27.28 -4.55 4.81
CA VAL A 186 27.48 -5.94 4.32
C VAL A 186 26.37 -6.40 3.38
N SER A 187 25.20 -5.74 3.43
CA SER A 187 24.09 -5.99 2.50
C SER A 187 23.30 -4.71 2.28
N TYR A 188 22.67 -4.59 1.09
CA TYR A 188 21.63 -3.59 0.88
C TYR A 188 20.64 -4.04 -0.20
N ILE A 189 19.38 -3.52 -0.13
CA ILE A 189 18.32 -3.72 -1.12
C ILE A 189 17.64 -2.36 -1.38
N GLY A 190 17.28 -2.09 -2.63
CA GLY A 190 16.60 -0.86 -3.02
C GLY A 190 17.55 0.31 -3.27
N ASN A 191 17.12 1.54 -2.96
CA ASN A 191 17.91 2.76 -3.18
C ASN A 191 18.78 3.09 -1.96
N GLN A 192 20.12 3.10 -2.15
CA GLN A 192 21.06 3.43 -1.08
C GLN A 192 20.98 4.90 -0.63
N ASP A 193 20.60 5.79 -1.55
CA ASP A 193 20.53 7.24 -1.33
C ASP A 193 19.12 7.70 -0.95
N VAL A 194 18.26 6.77 -0.50
CA VAL A 194 16.91 7.09 -0.07
C VAL A 194 16.93 8.08 1.08
N ILE A 195 16.18 9.17 0.94
CA ILE A 195 15.98 10.19 1.96
C ILE A 195 14.51 10.26 2.31
N GLN A 196 14.16 10.27 3.59
CA GLN A 196 12.80 10.38 4.08
C GLN A 196 12.58 11.66 4.89
N ASN A 197 11.41 12.28 4.73
CA ASN A 197 10.99 13.42 5.53
C ASN A 197 10.48 12.97 6.91
N GLN A 198 11.35 12.34 7.66
CA GLN A 198 11.16 11.84 9.03
C GLN A 198 12.43 12.08 9.83
N GLY A 199 12.41 11.92 11.15
CA GLY A 199 13.55 12.27 11.97
C GLY A 199 13.90 11.27 13.06
N LEU A 200 15.10 11.43 13.60
CA LEU A 200 15.70 10.61 14.66
C LEU A 200 15.25 11.00 16.07
N GLY A 201 14.45 12.07 16.25
CA GLY A 201 14.16 12.65 17.56
C GLY A 201 13.74 11.63 18.62
N GLY A 202 12.80 10.74 18.29
CA GLY A 202 12.34 9.71 19.22
C GLY A 202 13.42 8.75 19.68
N ILE A 203 14.31 8.30 18.78
CA ILE A 203 15.47 7.43 19.14
C ILE A 203 16.42 8.17 20.07
N LEU A 204 16.72 9.42 19.77
CA LEU A 204 17.68 10.21 20.54
C LEU A 204 17.15 10.63 21.92
N ILE A 205 15.84 10.84 22.08
CA ILE A 205 15.22 11.02 23.39
C ILE A 205 15.31 9.75 24.23
N ILE A 206 15.04 8.60 23.67
CA ILE A 206 15.23 7.31 24.36
C ILE A 206 16.69 7.18 24.81
N HIS A 207 17.63 7.47 23.92
CA HIS A 207 19.06 7.45 24.26
C HIS A 207 19.40 8.40 25.44
N HIS A 208 18.86 9.62 25.42
CA HIS A 208 19.09 10.57 26.53
C HIS A 208 18.57 10.04 27.87
N ILE A 209 17.36 9.47 27.89
CA ILE A 209 16.81 8.85 29.11
C ILE A 209 17.71 7.71 29.62
N LEU A 210 18.25 6.92 28.70
CA LEU A 210 19.15 5.82 29.06
C LEU A 210 20.48 6.34 29.65
N ASP A 211 21.01 7.47 29.15
CA ASP A 211 22.16 8.15 29.73
C ASP A 211 21.89 8.56 31.18
N LEU A 212 20.73 9.15 31.45
CA LEU A 212 20.32 9.59 32.77
C LEU A 212 20.09 8.40 33.73
N ILE A 213 19.57 7.28 33.25
CA ILE A 213 19.43 6.06 34.05
C ILE A 213 20.80 5.45 34.35
N PHE A 214 21.67 5.36 33.36
CA PHE A 214 23.01 4.79 33.52
C PHE A 214 23.87 5.62 34.47
N SER A 215 23.76 6.95 34.45
CA SER A 215 24.41 7.86 35.39
C SER A 215 23.73 7.94 36.76
N LYS A 216 22.73 7.09 37.03
CA LYS A 216 21.95 7.03 38.27
C LYS A 216 21.23 8.35 38.64
N GLN A 217 20.94 9.19 37.63
CA GLN A 217 20.11 10.38 37.79
C GLN A 217 18.62 10.08 37.73
N LEU A 218 18.23 8.98 37.09
CA LEU A 218 16.87 8.49 37.02
C LEU A 218 16.82 7.00 37.39
N SER A 219 15.64 6.58 37.88
CA SER A 219 15.32 5.16 38.14
C SER A 219 14.11 4.73 37.31
N LEU A 220 14.10 3.48 36.86
CA LEU A 220 12.95 2.88 36.16
C LEU A 220 11.65 2.88 37.01
N SER A 221 11.78 2.97 38.34
CA SER A 221 10.65 3.06 39.29
C SER A 221 10.14 4.48 39.51
N ASP A 222 10.86 5.51 39.00
CA ASP A 222 10.40 6.91 39.15
C ASP A 222 9.04 7.10 38.49
N VAL A 223 8.16 7.87 39.15
CA VAL A 223 6.77 8.05 38.75
C VAL A 223 6.54 9.47 38.27
N TYR A 224 5.83 9.60 37.15
CA TYR A 224 5.57 10.87 36.50
C TYR A 224 4.07 11.05 36.17
N LYS A 225 3.60 12.31 36.22
CA LYS A 225 2.24 12.69 35.78
C LYS A 225 2.26 13.23 34.36
N PRO A 226 1.26 12.89 33.53
CA PRO A 226 1.19 13.36 32.15
C PRO A 226 1.04 14.87 32.02
N ASP A 227 1.83 15.49 31.13
CA ASP A 227 1.64 16.88 30.73
C ASP A 227 0.46 17.06 29.76
N LYS A 228 0.06 18.33 29.55
CA LYS A 228 -1.08 18.65 28.67
C LYS A 228 -0.88 18.20 27.22
N GLN A 229 0.34 18.20 26.71
CA GLN A 229 0.63 17.80 25.32
C GLN A 229 0.53 16.28 25.18
N ALA A 230 1.07 15.52 26.12
CA ALA A 230 0.98 14.06 26.14
C ALA A 230 -0.49 13.58 26.23
N ILE A 231 -1.30 14.24 27.07
CA ILE A 231 -2.74 13.95 27.17
C ILE A 231 -3.47 14.24 25.84
N LYS A 232 -3.18 15.39 25.23
CA LYS A 232 -3.78 15.74 23.91
C LYS A 232 -3.41 14.72 22.84
N GLU A 233 -2.19 14.24 22.86
CA GLU A 233 -1.68 13.25 21.91
C GLU A 233 -2.28 11.84 22.13
N SER A 234 -2.95 11.56 23.24
CA SER A 234 -3.64 10.29 23.50
C SER A 234 -4.76 9.98 22.49
N LYS A 235 -5.21 10.98 21.70
CA LYS A 235 -6.14 10.77 20.57
C LYS A 235 -5.49 10.07 19.38
N ASN A 236 -4.18 10.02 19.30
CA ASN A 236 -3.47 9.29 18.26
C ASN A 236 -3.60 7.78 18.49
N PRO A 237 -3.97 6.99 17.47
CA PRO A 237 -4.15 5.53 17.61
C PRO A 237 -2.93 4.76 18.12
N ARG A 238 -1.73 5.33 18.00
CA ARG A 238 -0.46 4.74 18.47
C ARG A 238 -0.08 5.15 19.89
N SER A 239 -0.81 6.07 20.47
CA SER A 239 -0.55 6.58 21.81
C SER A 239 -1.22 5.73 22.88
N ILE A 240 -0.60 5.68 24.06
CA ILE A 240 -1.25 5.11 25.24
C ILE A 240 -2.33 6.06 25.79
N PRO A 241 -3.40 5.55 26.40
CA PRO A 241 -4.46 6.39 26.96
C PRO A 241 -3.98 7.07 28.27
N LEU A 242 -3.80 8.39 28.23
CA LEU A 242 -3.34 9.20 29.36
C LEU A 242 -4.41 10.19 29.82
N ASN A 243 -4.51 10.37 31.13
CA ASN A 243 -5.31 11.42 31.77
C ASN A 243 -4.53 12.10 32.91
N LYS A 244 -5.02 13.23 33.42
CA LYS A 244 -4.31 14.05 34.42
C LYS A 244 -4.05 13.35 35.76
N LYS A 245 -4.82 12.30 36.10
CA LYS A 245 -4.73 11.57 37.38
C LYS A 245 -3.76 10.39 37.30
N ASP A 246 -3.26 10.07 36.10
CA ASP A 246 -2.39 8.93 35.90
C ASP A 246 -1.03 9.18 36.57
N GLU A 247 -0.53 8.14 37.19
CA GLU A 247 0.83 8.02 37.70
C GLU A 247 1.53 6.90 36.93
N ILE A 248 2.60 7.23 36.21
CA ILE A 248 3.22 6.33 35.23
C ILE A 248 4.69 6.19 35.56
N THR A 249 5.16 4.96 35.66
CA THR A 249 6.57 4.71 35.92
C THR A 249 7.42 4.99 34.69
N LEU A 250 8.69 5.35 34.87
CA LEU A 250 9.64 5.53 33.77
C LEU A 250 9.76 4.24 32.93
N ASN A 251 9.71 3.07 33.57
CA ASN A 251 9.70 1.79 32.88
C ASN A 251 8.49 1.62 31.93
N GLN A 252 7.30 2.04 32.36
CA GLN A 252 6.10 1.99 31.50
C GLN A 252 6.20 2.96 30.32
N LEU A 253 6.76 4.17 30.54
CA LEU A 253 6.98 5.14 29.46
C LEU A 253 7.99 4.64 28.45
N LEU A 254 9.15 4.14 28.89
CA LEU A 254 10.18 3.57 28.02
C LEU A 254 9.66 2.36 27.25
N THR A 255 8.97 1.45 27.92
CA THR A 255 8.39 0.27 27.27
C THR A 255 7.40 0.70 26.17
N SER A 256 6.53 1.68 26.46
CA SER A 256 5.58 2.18 25.47
C SER A 256 6.26 2.90 24.30
N ALA A 257 7.32 3.67 24.58
CA ALA A 257 8.09 4.36 23.55
C ALA A 257 8.86 3.38 22.64
N ILE A 258 9.40 2.30 23.20
CA ILE A 258 10.22 1.32 22.48
C ILE A 258 9.33 0.34 21.69
N VAL A 259 8.36 -0.31 22.33
CA VAL A 259 7.58 -1.39 21.72
C VAL A 259 6.62 -0.88 20.65
N THR A 260 5.94 0.22 20.89
CA THR A 260 4.93 0.76 19.95
C THR A 260 5.30 2.12 19.37
N SER A 261 6.48 2.66 19.69
CA SER A 261 6.88 4.03 19.34
C SER A 261 5.78 5.05 19.70
N SER A 262 5.20 4.89 20.89
CA SER A 262 4.07 5.69 21.36
C SER A 262 4.43 7.18 21.43
N PRO A 263 3.76 8.03 20.61
CA PRO A 263 4.14 9.44 20.50
C PRO A 263 4.00 10.23 21.79
N ASN A 264 2.96 9.94 22.58
CA ASN A 264 2.77 10.64 23.85
C ASN A 264 3.71 10.14 24.94
N ALA A 265 4.14 8.88 24.91
CA ALA A 265 5.19 8.39 25.78
C ALA A 265 6.52 9.12 25.49
N ILE A 266 6.90 9.27 24.21
CA ILE A 266 8.10 10.03 23.79
C ILE A 266 8.00 11.50 24.23
N LEU A 267 6.82 12.13 24.09
CA LEU A 267 6.60 13.50 24.57
C LEU A 267 6.77 13.61 26.09
N MET A 268 6.24 12.67 26.86
CA MET A 268 6.43 12.67 28.32
C MET A 268 7.90 12.50 28.71
N LEU A 269 8.63 11.61 28.04
CA LEU A 269 10.06 11.44 28.28
C LEU A 269 10.81 12.76 28.06
N ALA A 270 10.47 13.52 27.05
CA ALA A 270 11.11 14.80 26.75
C ALA A 270 10.64 15.94 27.67
N ASN A 271 9.33 16.10 27.86
CA ASN A 271 8.76 17.28 28.53
C ASN A 271 8.74 17.16 30.05
N THR A 272 8.38 15.96 30.55
CA THR A 272 8.12 15.74 31.98
C THR A 272 9.33 15.11 32.67
N VAL A 273 9.97 14.14 32.05
CA VAL A 273 11.10 13.43 32.65
C VAL A 273 12.40 14.27 32.52
N ILE A 274 12.71 14.75 31.32
CA ILE A 274 13.87 15.64 31.09
C ILE A 274 13.57 17.08 31.57
N GLY A 275 12.29 17.45 31.60
CA GLY A 275 11.82 18.73 32.14
C GLY A 275 11.82 19.92 31.18
N SER A 276 12.23 19.76 29.91
CA SER A 276 12.26 20.88 28.97
C SER A 276 12.35 20.45 27.51
N ASN A 277 11.43 20.96 26.67
CA ASN A 277 11.47 20.80 25.21
C ASN A 277 12.73 21.41 24.57
N SER A 278 13.22 22.56 25.12
CA SER A 278 14.40 23.21 24.60
C SER A 278 15.69 22.46 24.96
N GLY A 279 15.74 21.90 26.16
CA GLY A 279 16.86 21.04 26.61
C GLY A 279 16.94 19.76 25.78
N SER A 280 15.79 19.10 25.52
CA SER A 280 15.72 17.93 24.68
C SER A 280 16.15 18.19 23.23
N LEU A 281 15.75 19.32 22.65
CA LEU A 281 16.18 19.72 21.31
C LEU A 281 17.66 20.05 21.24
N LYS A 282 18.22 20.68 22.29
CA LYS A 282 19.67 20.93 22.38
C LYS A 282 20.43 19.62 22.41
N TYR A 283 20.05 18.69 23.31
CA TYR A 283 20.68 17.37 23.39
C TYR A 283 20.65 16.64 22.04
N ILE A 284 19.51 16.62 21.35
CA ILE A 284 19.37 16.01 20.03
C ILE A 284 20.37 16.62 19.04
N LYS A 285 20.49 17.94 18.97
CA LYS A 285 21.40 18.63 18.06
C LYS A 285 22.87 18.33 18.37
N ASP A 286 23.24 18.34 19.65
CA ASP A 286 24.61 18.06 20.09
C ASP A 286 24.98 16.60 19.78
N THR A 287 24.08 15.65 20.05
CA THR A 287 24.29 14.21 19.75
C THR A 287 24.39 13.96 18.24
N ILE A 288 23.57 14.60 17.41
CA ILE A 288 23.66 14.49 15.95
C ILE A 288 25.04 14.93 15.45
N LYS A 289 25.54 16.04 15.97
CA LYS A 289 26.86 16.54 15.62
C LYS A 289 27.97 15.57 16.07
N GLU A 290 27.87 15.03 17.27
CA GLU A 290 28.81 14.05 17.82
C GLU A 290 28.89 12.77 16.98
N ILE A 291 27.75 12.20 16.58
CA ILE A 291 27.73 10.97 15.78
C ILE A 291 27.96 11.21 14.27
N GLY A 292 28.12 12.45 13.84
CA GLY A 292 28.37 12.80 12.44
C GLY A 292 27.17 12.61 11.52
N ALA A 293 25.94 12.61 12.06
CA ALA A 293 24.72 12.52 11.26
C ALA A 293 24.32 13.88 10.67
N ASN A 294 23.44 13.86 9.66
CA ASN A 294 22.93 15.08 9.03
C ASN A 294 22.14 15.93 10.06
N PRO A 295 22.50 17.21 10.27
CA PRO A 295 21.78 18.10 11.19
C PRO A 295 20.27 18.21 10.93
N ARG A 296 19.83 17.91 9.71
CA ARG A 296 18.40 17.89 9.35
C ARG A 296 17.70 16.56 9.62
N SER A 297 18.43 15.54 10.05
CA SER A 297 17.84 14.24 10.39
C SER A 297 17.04 14.25 11.70
N ALA A 298 17.09 15.32 12.51
CA ALA A 298 16.24 15.47 13.69
C ALA A 298 15.94 16.94 14.02
N LEU A 299 14.82 17.43 13.54
CA LEU A 299 14.36 18.80 13.78
C LEU A 299 13.31 18.92 14.90
N ASN A 300 12.82 17.79 15.42
CA ASN A 300 11.86 17.74 16.52
C ASN A 300 12.07 16.50 17.41
N ILE A 301 11.45 16.52 18.58
CA ILE A 301 11.56 15.48 19.60
C ILE A 301 11.00 14.14 19.18
N THR A 302 9.88 14.14 18.45
CA THR A 302 9.15 12.91 18.10
C THR A 302 9.65 12.25 16.83
N GLY A 303 10.52 12.91 16.06
CA GLY A 303 10.94 12.47 14.73
C GLY A 303 9.84 12.52 13.67
N ARG A 304 8.65 13.05 14.01
CA ARG A 304 7.53 13.16 13.06
C ARG A 304 7.80 14.22 12.00
N ARG A 305 7.15 14.06 10.87
CA ARG A 305 7.12 15.06 9.80
C ARG A 305 6.62 16.41 10.33
N ILE A 306 7.33 17.47 9.97
CA ILE A 306 6.95 18.86 10.29
C ILE A 306 6.37 19.48 9.04
N SER A 307 5.22 20.15 9.15
CA SER A 307 4.53 20.78 8.01
C SER A 307 5.35 21.88 7.32
N ASN A 308 6.28 22.52 8.05
CA ASN A 308 7.00 23.71 7.58
C ASN A 308 8.51 23.52 7.44
N LYS A 309 9.03 22.32 7.66
CA LYS A 309 10.46 22.01 7.54
C LYS A 309 10.64 20.59 7.03
N ILE A 310 11.56 20.41 6.09
CA ILE A 310 11.92 19.09 5.58
C ILE A 310 12.99 18.51 6.49
N GLN A 311 12.71 17.36 7.08
CA GLN A 311 13.71 16.52 7.71
C GLN A 311 14.34 15.63 6.64
N GLU A 312 15.63 15.41 6.73
CA GLU A 312 16.38 14.60 5.77
C GLU A 312 17.02 13.44 6.52
N LEU A 313 16.32 12.31 6.54
CA LEU A 313 16.79 11.09 7.17
C LEU A 313 17.31 10.13 6.11
N SER A 314 18.61 9.83 6.15
CA SER A 314 19.26 8.81 5.33
C SER A 314 19.41 7.48 6.07
N LEU A 315 19.71 6.40 5.33
CA LEU A 315 20.05 5.10 5.92
C LEU A 315 21.26 5.19 6.85
N ASN A 316 22.26 6.02 6.49
CA ASN A 316 23.45 6.21 7.30
C ASN A 316 23.12 6.93 8.61
N ASP A 317 22.29 7.98 8.58
CA ASP A 317 21.89 8.70 9.81
C ASP A 317 21.15 7.77 10.78
N LEU A 318 20.23 6.95 10.23
CA LEU A 318 19.50 5.96 11.02
C LEU A 318 20.44 4.89 11.61
N TYR A 319 21.42 4.42 10.83
CA TYR A 319 22.45 3.50 11.31
C TYR A 319 23.27 4.08 12.45
N LEU A 320 23.77 5.32 12.32
CA LEU A 320 24.59 5.98 13.35
C LEU A 320 23.83 6.13 14.67
N ALA A 321 22.58 6.59 14.61
CA ALA A 321 21.72 6.69 15.79
C ALA A 321 21.40 5.32 16.41
N SER A 322 21.17 4.31 15.58
CA SER A 322 20.90 2.95 16.03
C SER A 322 22.11 2.31 16.68
N LYS A 323 23.29 2.49 16.10
CA LYS A 323 24.56 2.02 16.66
C LYS A 323 24.80 2.63 18.04
N LEU A 324 24.60 3.94 18.19
CA LEU A 324 24.68 4.62 19.47
C LEU A 324 23.75 3.97 20.50
N LEU A 325 22.49 3.74 20.14
CA LEU A 325 21.46 3.17 21.01
C LEU A 325 21.79 1.72 21.42
N PHE A 326 22.19 0.87 20.47
CA PHE A 326 22.37 -0.57 20.74
C PHE A 326 23.69 -0.91 21.43
N ASN A 327 24.74 -0.15 21.20
CA ASN A 327 26.07 -0.49 21.73
C ASN A 327 26.31 0.02 23.14
N LYS A 328 25.74 1.17 23.53
CA LYS A 328 26.07 1.83 24.77
C LYS A 328 25.41 1.22 26.01
N TYR A 329 24.24 0.61 25.86
CA TYR A 329 23.43 0.12 26.97
C TYR A 329 22.99 -1.33 26.79
N PRO A 330 23.70 -2.32 27.39
CA PRO A 330 23.36 -3.73 27.26
C PRO A 330 21.92 -4.06 27.66
N PHE A 331 21.38 -3.42 28.70
CA PHE A 331 20.02 -3.70 29.18
C PHE A 331 18.91 -3.26 28.21
N ILE A 332 19.16 -2.35 27.27
CA ILE A 332 18.17 -1.99 26.27
C ILE A 332 17.87 -3.19 25.34
N LYS A 333 18.85 -4.08 25.15
CA LYS A 333 18.65 -5.27 24.36
C LYS A 333 17.47 -6.10 24.89
N ASP A 334 17.36 -6.21 26.21
CA ASP A 334 16.25 -6.92 26.86
C ASP A 334 14.91 -6.19 26.68
N MET A 335 14.90 -4.86 26.76
CA MET A 335 13.69 -4.09 26.50
C MET A 335 13.24 -4.19 25.04
N LEU A 336 14.18 -4.18 24.11
CA LEU A 336 13.90 -4.28 22.66
C LEU A 336 13.46 -5.69 22.24
N THR A 337 13.68 -6.73 23.03
CA THR A 337 13.15 -8.09 22.79
C THR A 337 11.64 -8.18 23.06
N LYS A 338 11.07 -7.22 23.78
CA LYS A 338 9.63 -7.21 24.07
C LYS A 338 8.85 -6.87 22.81
N ASN A 339 8.01 -7.78 22.37
CA ASN A 339 7.10 -7.56 21.23
C ASN A 339 5.69 -7.13 21.64
N ASN A 340 5.42 -7.08 22.95
CA ASN A 340 4.14 -6.67 23.52
C ASN A 340 4.30 -6.16 24.96
N TYR A 341 3.29 -5.47 25.46
CA TYR A 341 3.15 -5.09 26.86
C TYR A 341 1.68 -4.81 27.22
N VAL A 342 1.37 -4.79 28.52
CA VAL A 342 0.07 -4.39 29.04
C VAL A 342 0.17 -3.02 29.67
N PHE A 343 -0.76 -2.12 29.35
CA PHE A 343 -0.90 -0.81 29.97
C PHE A 343 -2.37 -0.53 30.28
N LYS A 344 -2.73 -0.34 31.55
CA LYS A 344 -4.13 -0.18 32.01
C LYS A 344 -5.04 -1.28 31.46
N ASP A 345 -4.70 -2.54 31.70
CA ASP A 345 -5.43 -3.73 31.28
C ASP A 345 -5.63 -3.89 29.76
N LYS A 346 -5.03 -3.00 28.97
CA LYS A 346 -5.04 -3.08 27.52
C LYS A 346 -3.72 -3.65 26.98
N PHE A 347 -3.85 -4.63 26.10
CA PHE A 347 -2.72 -5.27 25.42
C PHE A 347 -2.24 -4.44 24.23
N TYR A 348 -0.94 -4.20 24.17
CA TYR A 348 -0.24 -3.50 23.08
C TYR A 348 0.81 -4.42 22.45
N LYS A 349 0.81 -4.53 21.14
CA LYS A 349 1.74 -5.35 20.36
C LYS A 349 2.55 -4.47 19.42
N SER A 350 3.82 -4.84 19.21
CA SER A 350 4.67 -4.23 18.17
C SER A 350 4.04 -4.34 16.78
N GLU A 351 4.31 -3.39 15.91
CA GLU A 351 3.89 -3.42 14.51
C GLU A 351 4.76 -4.34 13.62
N SER A 352 5.68 -5.08 14.22
CA SER A 352 6.55 -6.04 13.53
C SER A 352 6.28 -7.46 13.96
N ASN A 353 6.31 -8.39 12.99
CA ASN A 353 6.28 -9.83 13.24
C ASN A 353 7.68 -10.48 13.18
N LEU A 354 8.73 -9.70 12.94
CA LEU A 354 10.11 -10.21 12.81
C LEU A 354 10.59 -11.00 14.02
N PHE A 355 10.08 -10.68 15.21
CA PHE A 355 10.39 -11.42 16.44
C PHE A 355 9.99 -12.90 16.41
N ASN A 356 9.04 -13.26 15.55
CA ASN A 356 8.58 -14.64 15.40
C ASN A 356 9.51 -15.49 14.53
N TYR A 357 10.52 -14.89 13.89
CA TYR A 357 11.37 -15.58 12.90
C TYR A 357 12.73 -16.04 13.42
N GLY A 358 12.94 -15.97 14.73
CA GLY A 358 14.07 -16.61 15.43
C GLY A 358 15.47 -16.02 15.21
N MET A 359 15.65 -15.14 14.22
CA MET A 359 16.95 -14.56 13.88
C MET A 359 17.10 -13.09 14.29
N ILE A 360 16.02 -12.44 14.67
CA ILE A 360 15.97 -11.01 14.99
C ILE A 360 15.71 -10.86 16.47
N THR A 361 16.67 -10.27 17.18
CA THR A 361 16.59 -10.16 18.62
C THR A 361 15.93 -8.87 19.09
N ASN A 362 16.12 -7.75 18.39
CA ASN A 362 15.69 -6.43 18.87
C ASN A 362 15.33 -5.51 17.73
N GLY A 363 14.34 -4.62 17.93
CA GLY A 363 13.98 -3.67 16.90
C GLY A 363 13.23 -2.45 17.41
N PHE A 364 13.36 -1.34 16.70
CA PHE A 364 12.61 -0.11 16.91
C PHE A 364 11.98 0.33 15.59
N PHE A 365 10.64 0.47 15.58
CA PHE A 365 9.87 0.69 14.36
C PHE A 365 9.00 1.93 14.50
N TYR A 366 9.12 2.89 13.59
CA TYR A 366 8.41 4.15 13.66
C TYR A 366 8.14 4.76 12.28
N GLY A 367 7.72 6.01 12.24
CA GLY A 367 7.37 6.70 11.01
C GLY A 367 5.89 6.61 10.67
N GLN A 368 5.50 7.23 9.56
CA GLN A 368 4.16 7.10 9.02
C GLN A 368 4.00 5.68 8.48
N ASP A 369 2.87 5.04 8.82
CA ASP A 369 2.58 3.64 8.46
C ASP A 369 3.68 2.63 8.86
N HIS A 370 4.47 2.98 9.89
CA HIS A 370 5.61 2.19 10.38
C HIS A 370 6.64 1.87 9.27
N SER A 371 6.84 2.80 8.37
CA SER A 371 7.71 2.67 7.18
C SER A 371 9.21 2.69 7.46
N ILE A 372 9.61 2.93 8.71
CA ILE A 372 10.99 3.01 9.15
C ILE A 372 11.24 1.95 10.22
N GLY A 373 12.39 1.33 10.17
CA GLY A 373 12.80 0.36 11.18
C GLY A 373 14.31 0.29 11.35
N THR A 374 14.72 -0.05 12.56
CA THR A 374 16.09 -0.45 12.88
C THR A 374 16.04 -1.69 13.75
N VAL A 375 16.89 -2.66 13.44
CA VAL A 375 16.91 -3.98 14.09
C VAL A 375 18.34 -4.38 14.40
N LEU A 376 18.56 -4.90 15.61
CA LEU A 376 19.79 -5.59 15.98
C LEU A 376 19.56 -7.10 15.88
N SER A 377 20.36 -7.78 15.07
CA SER A 377 20.31 -9.21 14.86
C SER A 377 21.61 -9.88 15.30
N LYS A 378 21.53 -11.09 15.87
CA LYS A 378 22.70 -11.91 16.15
C LYS A 378 22.67 -13.16 15.28
N ILE A 379 23.68 -13.34 14.41
CA ILE A 379 23.75 -14.37 13.40
C ILE A 379 25.12 -15.03 13.47
N ASN A 380 25.17 -16.34 13.67
CA ASN A 380 26.43 -17.08 13.80
C ASN A 380 27.39 -16.48 14.82
N GLY A 381 26.86 -15.91 15.91
CA GLY A 381 27.63 -15.27 16.96
C GLY A 381 27.99 -13.80 16.72
N GLU A 382 27.82 -13.28 15.51
CA GLU A 382 28.09 -11.88 15.17
C GLU A 382 26.83 -11.01 15.21
N GLU A 383 26.98 -9.74 15.59
CA GLU A 383 25.88 -8.77 15.66
C GLU A 383 25.84 -7.88 14.40
N TYR A 384 24.62 -7.62 13.92
CA TYR A 384 24.35 -6.80 12.75
C TYR A 384 23.25 -5.79 13.05
N ILE A 385 23.40 -4.57 12.56
CA ILE A 385 22.35 -3.54 12.59
C ILE A 385 21.79 -3.41 11.19
N THR A 386 20.49 -3.66 11.05
CA THR A 386 19.75 -3.46 9.79
C THR A 386 18.83 -2.26 9.94
N VAL A 387 18.90 -1.34 8.98
CA VAL A 387 18.09 -0.12 8.93
C VAL A 387 17.30 -0.06 7.62
N VAL A 388 16.04 0.40 7.70
CA VAL A 388 15.16 0.52 6.55
C VAL A 388 14.44 1.86 6.55
N LEU A 389 14.31 2.46 5.36
CA LEU A 389 13.59 3.70 5.11
C LEU A 389 12.64 3.55 3.92
N GLY A 390 11.50 4.27 3.96
CA GLY A 390 10.60 4.42 2.84
C GLY A 390 9.82 3.15 2.46
N ALA A 391 9.72 2.18 3.36
CA ALA A 391 8.85 1.04 3.12
C ALA A 391 7.38 1.49 2.94
N LYS A 392 6.61 0.76 2.13
CA LYS A 392 5.21 1.07 1.84
C LYS A 392 4.32 0.93 3.08
N ASP A 393 4.60 -0.10 3.88
CA ASP A 393 3.88 -0.47 5.10
C ASP A 393 4.74 -1.37 5.99
N ALA A 394 4.19 -1.82 7.11
CA ALA A 394 4.91 -2.66 8.07
C ALA A 394 5.34 -4.02 7.48
N PHE A 395 4.51 -4.62 6.61
CA PHE A 395 4.87 -5.88 5.94
C PHE A 395 6.08 -5.69 5.02
N HIS A 396 6.04 -4.70 4.11
CA HIS A 396 7.14 -4.42 3.19
C HIS A 396 8.43 -4.04 3.94
N ARG A 397 8.31 -3.31 5.07
CA ARG A 397 9.46 -3.02 5.94
C ARG A 397 10.11 -4.30 6.47
N ASP A 398 9.30 -5.19 7.02
CA ASP A 398 9.79 -6.43 7.63
C ASP A 398 10.35 -7.40 6.57
N GLU A 399 9.71 -7.47 5.40
CA GLU A 399 10.23 -8.17 4.21
C GLU A 399 11.63 -7.69 3.83
N LEU A 400 11.83 -6.39 3.72
CA LEU A 400 13.13 -5.79 3.38
C LEU A 400 14.19 -6.10 4.43
N ILE A 401 13.86 -5.96 5.72
CA ILE A 401 14.77 -6.27 6.83
C ILE A 401 15.16 -7.74 6.78
N TYR A 402 14.19 -8.64 6.70
CA TYR A 402 14.43 -10.07 6.67
C TYR A 402 15.31 -10.47 5.48
N ASN A 403 14.97 -10.03 4.28
CA ASN A 403 15.72 -10.34 3.07
C ASN A 403 17.15 -9.78 3.10
N SER A 404 17.36 -8.57 3.66
CA SER A 404 18.70 -8.00 3.83
C SER A 404 19.58 -8.81 4.80
N ILE A 405 18.98 -9.33 5.87
CA ILE A 405 19.65 -10.21 6.84
C ILE A 405 19.98 -11.56 6.19
N MET A 406 19.03 -12.14 5.44
CA MET A 406 19.24 -13.42 4.76
C MET A 406 20.37 -13.37 3.72
N GLN A 407 20.56 -12.25 3.03
CA GLN A 407 21.71 -12.06 2.13
C GLN A 407 23.06 -12.18 2.83
N VAL A 408 23.13 -11.82 4.11
CA VAL A 408 24.37 -11.96 4.91
C VAL A 408 24.61 -13.40 5.33
N THR A 409 23.55 -14.19 5.56
CA THR A 409 23.64 -15.54 6.15
C THR A 409 23.68 -16.65 5.14
N GLN A 410 22.92 -16.56 4.05
CA GLN A 410 22.66 -17.68 3.13
C GLN A 410 23.10 -17.39 1.69
N GLY A 411 23.58 -16.16 1.42
CA GLY A 411 23.90 -15.75 0.07
C GLY A 411 22.64 -15.48 -0.78
N LYS A 412 22.80 -15.44 -2.12
CA LYS A 412 21.64 -15.23 -3.02
C LYS A 412 20.71 -16.44 -2.99
N PRO A 413 19.39 -16.25 -2.96
CA PRO A 413 18.44 -17.35 -3.01
C PRO A 413 18.66 -18.22 -4.26
N LYS A 414 18.49 -19.53 -4.10
CA LYS A 414 18.50 -20.47 -5.23
C LYS A 414 17.19 -20.29 -5.99
N HIS A 415 17.29 -20.08 -7.31
CA HIS A 415 16.11 -19.96 -8.16
C HIS A 415 15.29 -21.25 -8.14
N THR A 416 14.04 -21.16 -7.74
CA THR A 416 13.06 -22.24 -7.84
C THR A 416 12.67 -22.45 -9.30
N LYS A 417 12.54 -23.72 -9.70
CA LYS A 417 12.09 -24.07 -11.06
C LYS A 417 10.64 -23.59 -11.23
N ARG A 418 10.36 -22.80 -12.28
CA ARG A 418 9.00 -22.35 -12.60
C ARG A 418 8.18 -23.50 -13.16
N ASP A 419 6.94 -23.65 -12.69
CA ASP A 419 6.00 -24.57 -13.30
C ASP A 419 5.58 -24.04 -14.65
N SER A 420 5.72 -24.88 -15.68
CA SER A 420 5.46 -24.46 -17.04
C SER A 420 4.90 -25.56 -17.90
N ILE A 421 3.98 -25.21 -18.77
CA ILE A 421 3.53 -26.06 -19.87
C ILE A 421 3.93 -25.45 -21.20
N ARG A 422 4.29 -26.30 -22.16
CA ARG A 422 4.60 -25.89 -23.52
C ARG A 422 3.60 -26.57 -24.46
N LYS A 423 2.94 -25.77 -25.28
CA LYS A 423 2.01 -26.22 -26.30
C LYS A 423 2.36 -25.61 -27.65
N LYS A 424 2.35 -26.42 -28.71
CA LYS A 424 2.45 -25.98 -30.09
C LYS A 424 1.35 -26.64 -30.88
N ARG A 425 0.40 -25.85 -31.40
CA ARG A 425 -0.74 -26.37 -32.15
C ARG A 425 -1.36 -25.28 -33.05
N LYS A 426 -2.21 -25.76 -34.03
CA LYS A 426 -2.88 -24.90 -34.99
C LYS A 426 -4.32 -24.49 -34.55
N SER A 427 -4.79 -24.95 -33.40
CA SER A 427 -6.10 -24.57 -32.82
C SER A 427 -5.92 -23.57 -31.69
N PRO A 428 -6.87 -22.69 -31.43
CA PRO A 428 -6.80 -21.78 -30.27
C PRO A 428 -6.57 -22.52 -28.95
N PHE A 429 -6.01 -21.81 -27.97
CA PHE A 429 -5.82 -22.27 -26.60
C PHE A 429 -6.85 -21.56 -25.71
N GLU A 430 -7.68 -22.32 -25.01
CA GLU A 430 -8.76 -21.82 -24.17
C GLU A 430 -8.35 -21.89 -22.70
N MET A 431 -8.20 -20.72 -22.05
CA MET A 431 -7.92 -20.59 -20.62
C MET A 431 -9.17 -20.08 -19.92
N ASN A 432 -9.74 -20.85 -19.01
CA ASN A 432 -10.86 -20.42 -18.17
C ASN A 432 -10.34 -20.05 -16.77
N ILE A 433 -10.80 -18.93 -16.23
CA ILE A 433 -10.55 -18.49 -14.86
C ILE A 433 -11.90 -18.44 -14.15
N ILE A 434 -12.03 -19.23 -13.09
CA ILE A 434 -13.25 -19.38 -12.30
C ILE A 434 -13.06 -18.64 -10.99
N GLY A 435 -14.11 -18.07 -10.47
CA GLY A 435 -14.11 -17.30 -9.22
C GLY A 435 -13.77 -18.11 -7.97
N ASP A 436 -14.10 -17.56 -6.82
CA ASP A 436 -13.84 -18.14 -5.50
C ASP A 436 -14.46 -19.53 -5.42
N THR A 437 -13.65 -20.53 -5.03
CA THR A 437 -14.02 -21.94 -5.09
C THR A 437 -13.77 -22.61 -3.75
N TYR A 438 -14.86 -23.12 -3.15
CA TYR A 438 -14.86 -23.82 -1.87
C TYR A 438 -16.14 -24.69 -1.75
N PHE A 439 -16.01 -25.96 -1.34
CA PHE A 439 -17.14 -26.88 -1.24
C PHE A 439 -18.07 -26.62 -0.05
N GLY A 440 -17.65 -25.83 0.94
CA GLY A 440 -18.54 -25.31 1.96
C GLY A 440 -18.61 -26.13 3.25
N GLU A 441 -17.63 -26.97 3.57
CA GLU A 441 -17.60 -27.83 4.76
C GLU A 441 -17.88 -27.06 6.07
N TYR A 442 -17.37 -25.83 6.20
CA TYR A 442 -17.67 -24.95 7.33
C TYR A 442 -19.16 -24.61 7.43
N TYR A 443 -19.80 -24.33 6.29
CA TYR A 443 -21.22 -23.98 6.25
C TYR A 443 -22.11 -25.22 6.38
N THR A 444 -21.69 -26.36 5.82
CA THR A 444 -22.35 -27.66 5.92
C THR A 444 -22.57 -28.04 7.38
N ARG A 445 -21.54 -27.97 8.21
CA ARG A 445 -21.65 -28.24 9.67
C ARG A 445 -22.67 -27.34 10.34
N LYS A 446 -22.74 -26.06 9.97
CA LYS A 446 -23.73 -25.10 10.53
C LYS A 446 -25.15 -25.37 10.05
N ARG A 447 -25.32 -25.83 8.81
CA ARG A 447 -26.63 -26.21 8.26
C ARG A 447 -27.14 -27.49 8.93
N GLN A 448 -26.30 -28.49 9.05
CA GLN A 448 -26.59 -29.75 9.75
C GLN A 448 -27.03 -29.52 11.20
N ALA A 449 -26.34 -28.63 11.92
CA ALA A 449 -26.70 -28.27 13.30
C ALA A 449 -28.09 -27.58 13.43
N LYS A 450 -28.73 -27.20 12.32
CA LYS A 450 -30.03 -26.55 12.24
C LYS A 450 -31.05 -27.35 11.43
N ASP A 451 -30.76 -28.60 11.10
CA ASP A 451 -31.56 -29.48 10.23
C ASP A 451 -31.92 -28.85 8.90
N ILE A 452 -30.99 -28.05 8.32
CA ILE A 452 -31.14 -27.43 7.00
C ILE A 452 -30.52 -28.37 5.96
N ASP A 453 -31.26 -28.65 4.86
CA ASP A 453 -30.77 -29.45 3.74
C ASP A 453 -29.49 -28.83 3.14
N ASP A 454 -28.58 -29.69 2.72
CA ASP A 454 -27.23 -29.32 2.31
C ASP A 454 -26.80 -30.13 1.09
N ALA A 455 -26.44 -29.43 0.00
CA ALA A 455 -26.07 -30.08 -1.25
C ALA A 455 -24.79 -30.92 -1.12
N LEU A 456 -23.80 -30.50 -0.31
CA LEU A 456 -22.56 -31.26 -0.13
C LEU A 456 -22.85 -32.62 0.51
N THR A 457 -23.75 -32.66 1.50
CA THR A 457 -24.14 -33.89 2.19
C THR A 457 -25.07 -34.75 1.36
N SER A 458 -26.10 -34.14 0.71
CA SER A 458 -27.15 -34.90 0.00
C SER A 458 -26.79 -35.26 -1.43
N LYS A 459 -25.93 -34.48 -2.09
CA LYS A 459 -25.60 -34.63 -3.54
C LYS A 459 -24.09 -34.85 -3.77
N GLY A 460 -23.26 -34.52 -2.82
CA GLY A 460 -21.79 -34.62 -2.94
C GLY A 460 -21.17 -33.46 -3.74
N ARG A 461 -19.82 -33.47 -3.83
CA ARG A 461 -19.00 -32.36 -4.38
C ARG A 461 -19.21 -32.12 -5.88
N TYR A 462 -19.43 -33.17 -6.66
CA TYR A 462 -19.55 -33.07 -8.12
C TYR A 462 -20.82 -32.33 -8.56
N TYR A 463 -21.88 -32.40 -7.76
CA TYR A 463 -23.16 -31.77 -8.04
C TYR A 463 -23.06 -30.27 -8.30
N SER A 464 -22.25 -29.57 -7.53
CA SER A 464 -22.11 -28.12 -7.68
C SER A 464 -21.51 -27.70 -9.03
N PHE A 465 -20.84 -28.59 -9.75
CA PHE A 465 -20.29 -28.32 -11.08
C PHE A 465 -21.25 -28.60 -12.24
N ASP A 466 -22.35 -29.31 -12.05
CA ASP A 466 -23.21 -29.76 -13.14
C ASP A 466 -23.64 -28.64 -14.08
N GLY A 467 -23.96 -27.45 -13.54
CA GLY A 467 -24.38 -26.29 -14.34
C GLY A 467 -23.29 -25.65 -15.19
N ILE A 468 -22.00 -25.92 -14.93
CA ILE A 468 -20.88 -25.34 -15.66
C ILE A 468 -19.86 -26.37 -16.19
N ARG A 469 -20.02 -27.64 -15.86
CA ARG A 469 -19.08 -28.73 -16.20
C ARG A 469 -18.78 -28.81 -17.70
N ASP A 470 -19.80 -28.76 -18.54
CA ASP A 470 -19.64 -28.91 -20.00
C ASP A 470 -18.82 -27.75 -20.58
N PHE A 471 -18.97 -26.57 -20.03
CA PHE A 471 -18.11 -25.41 -20.37
C PHE A 471 -16.65 -25.65 -19.95
N LEU A 472 -16.41 -26.17 -18.76
CA LEU A 472 -15.05 -26.44 -18.27
C LEU A 472 -14.33 -27.52 -19.08
N LYS A 473 -15.06 -28.54 -19.60
CA LYS A 473 -14.49 -29.57 -20.48
C LYS A 473 -13.86 -28.99 -21.76
N THR A 474 -14.32 -27.83 -22.23
CA THR A 474 -13.80 -27.17 -23.43
C THR A 474 -12.53 -26.38 -23.19
N GLY A 475 -12.15 -26.15 -21.94
CA GLY A 475 -10.94 -25.39 -21.58
C GLY A 475 -9.68 -26.25 -21.57
N ASP A 476 -8.59 -25.72 -22.12
CA ASP A 476 -7.26 -26.33 -22.07
C ASP A 476 -6.56 -26.14 -20.73
N LEU A 477 -6.87 -25.02 -20.06
CA LEU A 477 -6.35 -24.67 -18.75
C LEU A 477 -7.47 -24.00 -17.93
N ASN A 478 -8.02 -24.71 -16.98
CA ASN A 478 -9.01 -24.16 -16.05
C ASN A 478 -8.32 -23.81 -14.73
N ILE A 479 -8.48 -22.57 -14.29
CA ILE A 479 -7.89 -21.98 -13.10
C ILE A 479 -9.01 -21.63 -12.12
N CYS A 480 -8.91 -22.02 -10.86
CA CYS A 480 -9.82 -21.56 -9.81
C CYS A 480 -9.05 -20.80 -8.71
N ASN A 481 -9.69 -19.84 -8.05
CA ASN A 481 -9.21 -19.34 -6.77
C ASN A 481 -9.73 -20.29 -5.68
N PHE A 482 -8.85 -21.19 -5.19
CA PHE A 482 -9.24 -22.12 -4.14
C PHE A 482 -9.11 -21.44 -2.76
N GLU A 483 -10.26 -21.11 -2.18
CA GLU A 483 -10.36 -20.26 -1.00
C GLU A 483 -10.64 -21.04 0.28
N ALA A 484 -9.75 -21.97 0.60
CA ALA A 484 -9.73 -22.75 1.83
C ALA A 484 -8.37 -23.41 2.05
N ALA A 485 -8.13 -23.99 3.22
CA ALA A 485 -7.05 -24.93 3.46
C ALA A 485 -7.57 -26.37 3.36
N ILE A 486 -6.86 -27.28 2.67
CA ILE A 486 -7.16 -28.71 2.73
C ILE A 486 -6.65 -29.25 4.06
N SER A 487 -7.58 -29.53 4.97
CA SER A 487 -7.33 -30.07 6.29
C SER A 487 -8.61 -30.60 6.90
N ASP A 488 -8.57 -31.75 7.53
CA ASP A 488 -9.68 -32.25 8.34
C ASP A 488 -9.69 -31.62 9.75
N ASP A 489 -8.59 -30.94 10.15
CA ASP A 489 -8.51 -30.10 11.34
C ASP A 489 -9.03 -28.67 11.05
N ASP A 490 -9.97 -28.23 11.83
CA ASP A 490 -10.66 -26.94 11.68
C ASP A 490 -10.06 -25.78 12.50
N ASN A 491 -8.85 -25.95 13.04
CA ASN A 491 -8.11 -24.95 13.81
C ASN A 491 -8.96 -24.19 14.84
N ALA A 492 -9.38 -24.89 15.88
CA ALA A 492 -10.25 -24.35 16.94
C ALA A 492 -9.70 -23.06 17.60
N TYR A 493 -8.38 -22.91 17.68
CA TYR A 493 -7.73 -21.71 18.22
C TYR A 493 -7.95 -20.48 17.32
N LEU A 494 -7.81 -20.63 16.01
CA LEU A 494 -8.02 -19.53 15.08
C LEU A 494 -9.51 -19.12 15.02
N ARG A 495 -10.44 -20.06 15.17
CA ARG A 495 -11.89 -19.77 15.22
C ARG A 495 -12.31 -18.81 16.32
N GLN A 496 -11.58 -18.72 17.41
CA GLN A 496 -11.84 -17.74 18.48
C GLN A 496 -11.44 -16.32 18.10
N ARG A 497 -10.63 -16.15 17.05
CA ARG A 497 -10.01 -14.87 16.66
C ARG A 497 -10.40 -14.40 15.26
N LYS A 498 -10.77 -15.32 14.37
CA LYS A 498 -11.16 -15.06 12.98
C LYS A 498 -12.59 -15.52 12.73
N PRO A 499 -13.47 -14.69 12.15
CA PRO A 499 -14.90 -15.01 11.99
C PRO A 499 -15.17 -16.24 11.14
N TYR A 500 -14.40 -16.43 10.08
CA TYR A 500 -14.52 -17.53 9.15
C TYR A 500 -13.18 -18.25 9.06
N VAL A 501 -13.15 -19.53 9.40
CA VAL A 501 -11.99 -20.42 9.27
C VAL A 501 -12.43 -21.54 8.33
N LEU A 502 -11.95 -21.49 7.09
CA LEU A 502 -12.39 -22.38 6.02
C LEU A 502 -11.40 -23.53 5.84
N HIS A 503 -11.89 -24.73 6.00
CA HIS A 503 -11.15 -25.97 5.79
C HIS A 503 -11.90 -26.90 4.85
N ALA A 504 -11.21 -27.74 4.11
CA ALA A 504 -11.78 -28.66 3.12
C ALA A 504 -11.23 -30.07 3.33
N SER A 505 -12.01 -31.09 2.95
CA SER A 505 -11.68 -32.50 3.14
C SER A 505 -10.39 -32.91 2.47
N GLU A 506 -9.49 -33.55 3.23
CA GLU A 506 -8.23 -34.10 2.73
C GLU A 506 -8.43 -35.23 1.72
N ALA A 507 -9.45 -36.07 1.91
CA ALA A 507 -9.65 -37.26 1.09
C ALA A 507 -10.21 -36.97 -0.30
N GLU A 508 -10.98 -35.90 -0.47
CA GLU A 508 -11.84 -35.75 -1.64
C GLU A 508 -11.66 -34.46 -2.42
N THR A 509 -11.18 -33.36 -1.79
CA THR A 509 -11.21 -32.03 -2.40
C THR A 509 -10.37 -31.94 -3.67
N ALA A 510 -9.09 -32.28 -3.63
CA ALA A 510 -8.22 -32.19 -4.80
C ALA A 510 -8.68 -33.13 -5.93
N ARG A 511 -9.10 -34.37 -5.57
CA ARG A 511 -9.62 -35.34 -6.53
C ARG A 511 -10.90 -34.84 -7.22
N ALA A 512 -11.82 -34.22 -6.47
CA ALA A 512 -13.04 -33.67 -7.03
C ALA A 512 -12.73 -32.54 -8.01
N LEU A 513 -11.87 -31.60 -7.63
CA LEU A 513 -11.46 -30.50 -8.51
C LEU A 513 -10.79 -31.02 -9.79
N LYS A 514 -9.92 -32.06 -9.68
CA LYS A 514 -9.29 -32.67 -10.86
C LYS A 514 -10.31 -33.30 -11.81
N LYS A 515 -11.29 -34.04 -11.27
CA LYS A 515 -12.37 -34.64 -12.08
C LYS A 515 -13.25 -33.56 -12.75
N GLU A 516 -13.38 -32.41 -12.16
CA GLU A 516 -14.10 -31.27 -12.69
C GLU A 516 -13.22 -30.34 -13.54
N TYR A 517 -12.15 -30.91 -14.10
CA TYR A 517 -11.25 -30.27 -15.08
C TYR A 517 -10.45 -29.08 -14.55
N ILE A 518 -10.27 -28.93 -13.24
CA ILE A 518 -9.37 -27.90 -12.70
C ILE A 518 -7.92 -28.35 -12.89
N HIS A 519 -7.10 -27.47 -13.45
CA HIS A 519 -5.70 -27.72 -13.80
C HIS A 519 -4.73 -26.91 -12.96
N LEU A 520 -5.15 -25.72 -12.48
CA LEU A 520 -4.33 -24.78 -11.72
C LEU A 520 -5.18 -24.16 -10.60
N ALA A 521 -4.67 -24.20 -9.38
CA ALA A 521 -5.26 -23.54 -8.21
C ALA A 521 -4.47 -22.29 -7.83
N ALA A 522 -5.12 -21.14 -7.83
CA ALA A 522 -4.66 -19.90 -7.27
C ALA A 522 -4.94 -19.90 -5.75
N LEU A 523 -3.89 -19.79 -4.93
CA LEU A 523 -3.93 -20.02 -3.49
C LEU A 523 -3.71 -18.76 -2.64
N ALA A 524 -3.32 -17.64 -3.25
CA ALA A 524 -3.07 -16.40 -2.53
C ALA A 524 -4.39 -15.70 -2.14
N ASN A 525 -4.95 -16.13 -1.02
CA ASN A 525 -6.19 -15.58 -0.45
C ASN A 525 -6.15 -15.55 1.09
N ASN A 526 -7.22 -15.08 1.71
CA ASN A 526 -7.35 -14.92 3.16
C ASN A 526 -7.70 -16.22 3.92
N HIS A 527 -7.82 -17.37 3.24
CA HIS A 527 -8.27 -18.63 3.85
C HIS A 527 -7.28 -19.78 3.75
N LEU A 528 -6.28 -19.73 2.85
CA LEU A 528 -5.30 -20.81 2.72
C LEU A 528 -4.56 -21.12 4.03
N MET A 529 -4.26 -20.09 4.83
CA MET A 529 -3.55 -20.22 6.10
C MET A 529 -4.47 -20.50 7.29
N ASP A 530 -5.74 -20.76 7.08
CA ASP A 530 -6.70 -21.01 8.16
C ASP A 530 -6.38 -22.25 9.01
N CYS A 531 -5.68 -23.20 8.41
CA CYS A 531 -5.19 -24.41 9.12
C CYS A 531 -3.66 -24.37 9.30
N ASN A 532 -3.09 -23.18 9.53
CA ASN A 532 -1.66 -22.94 9.75
C ASN A 532 -0.75 -23.39 8.58
N ILE A 533 0.54 -23.52 8.85
CA ILE A 533 1.56 -23.97 7.89
C ILE A 533 1.30 -25.42 7.45
N GLU A 534 0.83 -26.25 8.35
CA GLU A 534 0.47 -27.65 8.08
C GLU A 534 -0.65 -27.75 7.04
N GLY A 535 -1.69 -26.92 7.17
CA GLY A 535 -2.79 -26.85 6.19
C GLY A 535 -2.33 -26.35 4.83
N LEU A 536 -1.45 -25.32 4.78
CA LEU A 536 -0.83 -24.87 3.54
C LEU A 536 -0.06 -26.01 2.85
N ASN A 537 0.82 -26.68 3.59
CA ASN A 537 1.64 -27.77 3.04
C ASN A 537 0.81 -28.96 2.56
N ARG A 538 -0.23 -29.35 3.33
CA ARG A 538 -1.20 -30.37 2.89
C ARG A 538 -1.91 -29.96 1.62
N THR A 539 -2.38 -28.73 1.53
CA THR A 539 -3.07 -28.20 0.34
C THR A 539 -2.20 -28.34 -0.90
N ILE A 540 -0.96 -27.84 -0.86
CA ILE A 540 -0.03 -27.95 -1.98
C ILE A 540 0.22 -29.43 -2.33
N LYS A 541 0.51 -30.27 -1.35
CA LYS A 541 0.79 -31.70 -1.55
C LYS A 541 -0.40 -32.46 -2.16
N GLN A 542 -1.61 -32.18 -1.71
CA GLN A 542 -2.83 -32.82 -2.25
C GLN A 542 -3.09 -32.41 -3.71
N PHE A 543 -2.89 -31.14 -4.04
CA PHE A 543 -3.00 -30.70 -5.43
C PHE A 543 -1.90 -31.30 -6.32
N GLU A 544 -0.66 -31.37 -5.87
CA GLU A 544 0.43 -32.02 -6.60
C GLU A 544 0.14 -33.51 -6.84
N ALA A 545 -0.39 -34.22 -5.85
CA ALA A 545 -0.76 -35.64 -5.97
C ALA A 545 -1.82 -35.91 -7.06
N GLU A 546 -2.73 -34.95 -7.29
CA GLU A 546 -3.74 -35.04 -8.33
C GLU A 546 -3.33 -34.30 -9.63
N ASN A 547 -2.03 -33.94 -9.78
CA ASN A 547 -1.51 -33.19 -10.92
C ASN A 547 -2.30 -31.89 -11.21
N ILE A 548 -2.60 -31.14 -10.15
CA ILE A 548 -3.09 -29.76 -10.22
C ILE A 548 -1.92 -28.85 -9.84
N TYR A 549 -1.58 -27.90 -10.74
CA TYR A 549 -0.57 -26.90 -10.44
C TYR A 549 -1.06 -25.92 -9.38
N THR A 550 -0.13 -25.30 -8.65
CA THR A 550 -0.46 -24.28 -7.63
C THR A 550 0.38 -23.02 -7.82
N ILE A 551 -0.22 -21.86 -7.57
CA ILE A 551 0.44 -20.56 -7.53
C ILE A 551 -0.08 -19.72 -6.36
N GLY A 552 0.73 -18.73 -5.92
CA GLY A 552 0.29 -17.76 -4.91
C GLY A 552 0.58 -18.17 -3.46
N ALA A 553 1.17 -19.34 -3.23
CA ALA A 553 1.57 -19.80 -1.90
C ALA A 553 2.82 -20.67 -1.95
N GLY A 554 3.53 -20.77 -0.84
CA GLY A 554 4.74 -21.59 -0.76
C GLY A 554 5.37 -21.62 0.61
N ASN A 555 6.42 -22.41 0.75
CA ASN A 555 7.24 -22.52 1.96
C ASN A 555 8.24 -21.37 2.10
N THR A 556 8.42 -20.61 1.03
CA THR A 556 9.24 -19.39 0.99
C THR A 556 8.50 -18.31 0.22
N GLN A 557 8.93 -17.07 0.36
CA GLN A 557 8.40 -15.96 -0.44
C GLN A 557 8.64 -16.19 -1.93
N GLU A 558 9.81 -16.71 -2.31
CA GLU A 558 10.13 -17.00 -3.71
C GLU A 558 9.19 -18.06 -4.30
N GLU A 559 8.85 -19.10 -3.53
CA GLU A 559 7.87 -20.11 -3.94
C GLU A 559 6.47 -19.52 -4.03
N ALA A 560 6.05 -18.72 -3.04
CA ALA A 560 4.72 -18.09 -3.04
C ALA A 560 4.52 -17.12 -4.21
N GLU A 561 5.53 -16.33 -4.56
CA GLU A 561 5.49 -15.37 -5.67
C GLU A 561 5.82 -15.99 -7.04
N LYS A 562 6.12 -17.29 -7.08
CA LYS A 562 6.47 -18.01 -8.31
C LYS A 562 5.27 -18.02 -9.28
N PRO A 563 5.43 -17.53 -10.53
CA PRO A 563 4.36 -17.59 -11.51
C PRO A 563 4.24 -18.95 -12.18
N PHE A 564 3.06 -19.23 -12.73
CA PHE A 564 2.88 -20.27 -13.73
C PHE A 564 3.18 -19.73 -15.13
N VAL A 565 3.82 -20.53 -15.98
CA VAL A 565 4.21 -20.10 -17.34
C VAL A 565 3.59 -21.01 -18.39
N LEU A 566 2.76 -20.44 -19.25
CA LEU A 566 2.32 -21.06 -20.50
C LEU A 566 3.21 -20.57 -21.64
N ASN A 567 3.87 -21.50 -22.33
CA ASN A 567 4.56 -21.20 -23.58
C ASN A 567 3.74 -21.76 -24.74
N TYR A 568 3.03 -20.89 -25.45
CA TYR A 568 2.15 -21.26 -26.54
C TYR A 568 2.66 -20.66 -27.85
N ASN A 569 2.94 -21.52 -28.84
CA ASN A 569 3.48 -21.14 -30.15
C ASN A 569 4.66 -20.13 -30.10
N GLY A 570 5.51 -20.25 -29.08
CA GLY A 570 6.69 -19.41 -28.92
C GLY A 570 6.48 -18.17 -28.04
N GLN A 571 5.25 -17.74 -27.79
CA GLN A 571 4.94 -16.64 -26.87
C GLN A 571 4.81 -17.17 -25.44
N LYS A 572 5.40 -16.43 -24.49
CA LYS A 572 5.23 -16.70 -23.05
C LYS A 572 4.05 -15.92 -22.49
N TYR A 573 3.20 -16.61 -21.76
CA TYR A 573 2.14 -16.07 -20.94
C TYR A 573 2.46 -16.40 -19.48
N THR A 574 2.67 -15.38 -18.65
CA THR A 574 3.10 -15.54 -17.27
C THR A 574 1.97 -15.14 -16.34
N ILE A 575 1.53 -16.08 -15.50
CA ILE A 575 0.36 -15.94 -14.62
C ILE A 575 0.85 -15.83 -13.19
N PHE A 576 0.63 -14.69 -12.55
CA PHE A 576 0.89 -14.46 -11.12
C PHE A 576 -0.40 -14.55 -10.34
N ASN A 577 -0.31 -14.95 -9.08
CA ASN A 577 -1.41 -14.86 -8.12
C ASN A 577 -0.91 -14.24 -6.82
N ALA A 578 -1.62 -13.26 -6.29
CA ALA A 578 -1.27 -12.60 -5.05
C ALA A 578 -2.49 -12.03 -4.32
N TYR A 579 -2.39 -11.96 -3.00
CA TYR A 579 -3.37 -11.36 -2.10
C TYR A 579 -2.97 -9.92 -1.75
N TRP A 580 -3.93 -8.99 -1.72
CA TRP A 580 -3.61 -7.62 -1.33
C TRP A 580 -3.19 -7.52 0.13
N TYR A 581 -2.34 -6.55 0.46
CA TYR A 581 -1.94 -6.36 1.85
C TYR A 581 -3.13 -5.94 2.72
N ARG A 582 -3.38 -6.71 3.77
CA ARG A 582 -4.32 -6.41 4.84
C ARG A 582 -3.62 -6.50 6.18
N ARG A 583 -3.62 -5.37 6.93
CA ARG A 583 -2.94 -5.29 8.23
C ARG A 583 -3.33 -6.39 9.21
N PRO A 584 -4.63 -6.77 9.37
CA PRO A 584 -4.98 -7.89 10.24
C PRO A 584 -4.39 -9.23 9.78
N MET A 585 -4.38 -9.50 8.47
CA MET A 585 -3.83 -10.75 7.92
C MET A 585 -2.31 -10.84 8.12
N TYR A 586 -1.61 -9.73 8.11
CA TYR A 586 -0.21 -9.66 8.45
C TYR A 586 0.01 -9.69 9.96
N ARG A 587 -0.57 -8.73 10.68
CA ARG A 587 -0.26 -8.47 12.08
C ARG A 587 -0.85 -9.49 13.05
N GLU A 588 -2.12 -9.87 12.82
CA GLU A 588 -2.87 -10.73 13.75
C GLU A 588 -2.70 -12.22 13.43
N TYR A 589 -2.63 -12.55 12.14
CA TYR A 589 -2.64 -13.94 11.66
C TYR A 589 -1.33 -14.37 11.01
N ASP A 590 -0.50 -13.44 10.55
CA ASP A 590 0.82 -13.68 9.95
C ASP A 590 0.80 -14.58 8.69
N PHE A 591 -0.15 -14.33 7.79
CA PHE A 591 -0.45 -15.20 6.64
C PHE A 591 0.48 -15.05 5.44
N TYR A 592 1.19 -13.92 5.31
CA TYR A 592 2.05 -13.67 4.14
C TYR A 592 3.38 -14.37 4.22
N ALA A 593 3.86 -14.86 3.09
CA ALA A 593 5.23 -15.35 2.95
C ALA A 593 6.25 -14.22 3.03
N ILE A 594 7.32 -14.41 3.78
CA ILE A 594 8.44 -13.45 3.90
C ILE A 594 9.74 -14.24 3.93
N GLY A 595 10.64 -14.02 2.98
CA GLY A 595 11.90 -14.74 2.93
C GLY A 595 11.71 -16.25 2.97
N ASN A 596 12.20 -16.92 4.01
CA ASN A 596 12.04 -18.37 4.21
C ASN A 596 10.80 -18.76 5.06
N LYS A 597 9.92 -17.80 5.37
CA LYS A 597 8.68 -18.09 6.09
C LYS A 597 7.58 -18.51 5.12
N PRO A 598 6.89 -19.65 5.37
CA PRO A 598 5.73 -20.09 4.60
C PRO A 598 4.57 -19.06 4.64
N GLY A 599 3.77 -19.04 3.59
CA GLY A 599 2.58 -18.20 3.53
C GLY A 599 2.08 -17.98 2.11
N VAL A 600 1.19 -16.99 1.96
CA VAL A 600 0.66 -16.55 0.66
C VAL A 600 1.44 -15.36 0.09
N ALA A 601 1.47 -15.25 -1.23
CA ALA A 601 2.06 -14.11 -1.92
C ALA A 601 1.27 -12.82 -1.64
N CYS A 602 1.99 -11.72 -1.47
CA CYS A 602 1.40 -10.39 -1.27
C CYS A 602 1.58 -9.50 -2.51
N ILE A 603 0.58 -8.68 -2.83
CA ILE A 603 0.75 -7.61 -3.83
C ILE A 603 1.64 -6.52 -3.21
N ASN A 604 2.92 -6.55 -3.54
CA ASN A 604 3.97 -5.74 -2.93
C ASN A 604 5.07 -5.37 -3.94
N PRO A 605 6.05 -4.53 -3.57
CA PRO A 605 7.15 -4.15 -4.46
C PRO A 605 8.03 -5.30 -4.97
N SER A 606 8.14 -6.42 -4.24
CA SER A 606 8.86 -7.62 -4.71
C SER A 606 8.15 -8.24 -5.92
N LEU A 607 6.83 -8.41 -5.83
CA LEU A 607 6.00 -8.90 -6.91
C LEU A 607 6.08 -7.97 -8.15
N TYR A 608 6.01 -6.64 -7.95
CA TYR A 608 6.13 -5.68 -9.07
C TYR A 608 7.44 -5.85 -9.82
N LYS A 609 8.56 -6.03 -9.12
CA LYS A 609 9.87 -6.30 -9.75
C LYS A 609 9.88 -7.58 -10.57
N GLN A 610 9.24 -8.64 -10.08
CA GLN A 610 9.17 -9.90 -10.81
C GLN A 610 8.32 -9.76 -12.07
N ILE A 611 7.18 -9.05 -11.99
CA ILE A 611 6.33 -8.71 -13.13
C ILE A 611 7.12 -7.92 -14.18
N SER A 612 7.80 -6.83 -13.76
CA SER A 612 8.60 -6.01 -14.67
C SER A 612 9.68 -6.84 -15.37
N LYS A 613 10.36 -7.70 -14.62
CA LYS A 613 11.41 -8.57 -15.19
C LYS A 613 10.87 -9.50 -16.28
N VAL A 614 9.76 -10.19 -16.05
CA VAL A 614 9.21 -11.11 -17.08
C VAL A 614 8.60 -10.34 -18.24
N LYS A 615 8.12 -9.13 -18.01
CA LYS A 615 7.63 -8.22 -19.06
C LYS A 615 8.76 -7.78 -19.97
N GLU A 616 9.92 -7.39 -19.41
CA GLU A 616 11.15 -7.07 -20.15
C GLU A 616 11.67 -8.27 -20.97
N GLU A 617 11.43 -9.51 -20.50
CA GLU A 617 11.71 -10.74 -21.24
C GLU A 617 10.69 -11.01 -22.39
N GLY A 618 9.73 -10.12 -22.64
CA GLY A 618 8.72 -10.22 -23.70
C GLY A 618 7.50 -11.08 -23.36
N ALA A 619 7.24 -11.38 -22.09
CA ALA A 619 6.07 -12.13 -21.69
C ALA A 619 4.78 -11.28 -21.73
N LYS A 620 3.65 -11.92 -22.04
CA LYS A 620 2.32 -11.41 -21.69
C LYS A 620 2.03 -11.76 -20.23
N VAL A 621 1.63 -10.76 -19.44
CA VAL A 621 1.49 -10.90 -17.98
C VAL A 621 0.04 -10.85 -17.56
N ILE A 622 -0.41 -11.90 -16.89
CA ILE A 622 -1.74 -12.02 -16.29
C ILE A 622 -1.57 -12.06 -14.77
N VAL A 623 -2.34 -11.24 -14.06
CA VAL A 623 -2.33 -11.23 -12.59
C VAL A 623 -3.71 -11.65 -12.08
N ILE A 624 -3.76 -12.72 -11.32
CA ILE A 624 -4.94 -13.15 -10.56
C ILE A 624 -4.80 -12.55 -9.17
N ALA A 625 -5.63 -11.54 -8.85
CA ALA A 625 -5.54 -10.76 -7.63
C ALA A 625 -6.71 -11.08 -6.67
N HIS A 626 -6.41 -11.55 -5.46
CA HIS A 626 -7.42 -11.70 -4.42
C HIS A 626 -7.48 -10.43 -3.57
N TRP A 627 -8.59 -9.68 -3.68
CA TRP A 627 -8.75 -8.37 -3.06
C TRP A 627 -10.22 -7.95 -2.92
N GLY A 628 -10.46 -6.79 -2.32
CA GLY A 628 -11.80 -6.23 -2.17
C GLY A 628 -12.39 -6.47 -0.79
N ILE A 629 -13.63 -6.11 -0.66
CA ILE A 629 -14.47 -6.32 0.53
C ILE A 629 -15.67 -7.15 0.11
N ASP A 630 -16.01 -8.15 0.90
CA ASP A 630 -17.11 -9.07 0.67
C ASP A 630 -18.39 -8.30 0.33
N PHE A 631 -18.98 -8.60 -0.81
CA PHE A 631 -20.19 -7.98 -1.36
C PHE A 631 -20.12 -6.45 -1.50
N GLY A 632 -18.90 -5.91 -1.63
CA GLY A 632 -18.63 -4.47 -1.71
C GLY A 632 -18.33 -3.98 -3.13
N LYS A 633 -18.53 -2.68 -3.35
CA LYS A 633 -18.08 -2.00 -4.57
C LYS A 633 -16.56 -1.89 -4.61
N VAL A 634 -16.00 -1.63 -5.81
CA VAL A 634 -14.55 -1.42 -6.00
C VAL A 634 -14.03 -0.34 -5.07
N GLN A 635 -13.01 -0.68 -4.29
CA GLN A 635 -12.36 0.20 -3.33
C GLN A 635 -11.27 1.04 -4.02
N ILE A 636 -11.00 2.23 -3.48
CA ILE A 636 -9.89 3.08 -3.96
C ILE A 636 -8.57 2.30 -3.93
N LYS A 637 -8.37 1.50 -2.90
CA LYS A 637 -7.16 0.70 -2.74
C LYS A 637 -7.01 -0.40 -3.81
N GLN A 638 -8.11 -0.98 -4.31
CA GLN A 638 -8.06 -1.90 -5.45
C GLN A 638 -7.56 -1.17 -6.71
N ARG A 639 -8.04 0.05 -6.98
CA ARG A 639 -7.57 0.87 -8.10
C ARG A 639 -6.09 1.25 -7.98
N GLU A 640 -5.64 1.61 -6.77
CA GLU A 640 -4.23 1.89 -6.51
C GLU A 640 -3.33 0.67 -6.80
N TYR A 641 -3.75 -0.52 -6.36
CA TYR A 641 -3.02 -1.76 -6.66
C TYR A 641 -3.06 -2.11 -8.14
N ALA A 642 -4.22 -1.95 -8.81
CA ALA A 642 -4.34 -2.21 -10.24
C ALA A 642 -3.43 -1.30 -11.07
N GLN A 643 -3.33 -0.02 -10.71
CA GLN A 643 -2.40 0.92 -11.33
C GLN A 643 -0.95 0.49 -11.13
N LEU A 644 -0.54 0.11 -9.92
CA LEU A 644 0.84 -0.34 -9.64
C LEU A 644 1.19 -1.65 -10.36
N LEU A 645 0.23 -2.55 -10.52
CA LEU A 645 0.42 -3.78 -11.29
C LEU A 645 0.56 -3.50 -12.79
N GLU A 646 -0.23 -2.56 -13.34
CA GLU A 646 -0.10 -2.11 -14.71
C GLU A 646 1.23 -1.41 -14.94
N GLU A 647 1.63 -0.49 -14.07
CA GLU A 647 2.95 0.17 -14.12
C GLU A 647 4.12 -0.84 -14.06
N ALA A 648 3.93 -1.97 -13.39
CA ALA A 648 4.87 -3.07 -13.37
C ALA A 648 4.87 -3.89 -14.67
N GLY A 649 3.85 -3.79 -15.51
CA GLY A 649 3.75 -4.46 -16.82
C GLY A 649 2.68 -5.55 -16.92
N ALA A 650 1.70 -5.59 -16.01
CA ALA A 650 0.55 -6.47 -16.16
C ALA A 650 -0.31 -6.05 -17.37
N ASP A 651 -0.65 -7.00 -18.23
CA ASP A 651 -1.53 -6.81 -19.41
C ASP A 651 -3.01 -7.04 -19.04
N LEU A 652 -3.26 -8.02 -18.18
CA LEU A 652 -4.59 -8.41 -17.74
C LEU A 652 -4.60 -8.67 -16.23
N ILE A 653 -5.58 -8.09 -15.53
CA ILE A 653 -5.78 -8.31 -14.09
C ILE A 653 -7.18 -8.86 -13.87
N ILE A 654 -7.28 -10.06 -13.28
CA ILE A 654 -8.53 -10.71 -12.92
C ILE A 654 -8.63 -10.79 -11.41
N GLY A 655 -9.61 -10.10 -10.84
CA GLY A 655 -9.81 -10.01 -9.39
C GLY A 655 -10.79 -11.05 -8.85
N HIS A 656 -10.58 -11.40 -7.57
CA HIS A 656 -11.41 -12.29 -6.76
C HIS A 656 -11.59 -11.70 -5.35
N GLY A 657 -12.39 -12.36 -4.50
CA GLY A 657 -12.50 -12.06 -3.07
C GLY A 657 -13.61 -11.09 -2.68
N ALA A 658 -14.29 -10.44 -3.64
CA ALA A 658 -15.48 -9.65 -3.32
C ALA A 658 -16.77 -10.51 -3.33
N HIS A 659 -16.70 -11.78 -3.70
CA HIS A 659 -17.78 -12.75 -3.79
C HIS A 659 -18.96 -12.34 -4.71
N MET A 660 -18.81 -11.29 -5.48
CA MET A 660 -19.74 -10.79 -6.47
C MET A 660 -18.98 -10.15 -7.64
N MET A 661 -19.65 -9.96 -8.76
CA MET A 661 -19.07 -9.19 -9.86
C MET A 661 -18.81 -7.75 -9.46
N GLN A 662 -17.71 -7.18 -9.93
CA GLN A 662 -17.40 -5.76 -9.83
C GLN A 662 -17.18 -5.14 -11.21
N SER A 663 -16.89 -3.83 -11.28
CA SER A 663 -16.66 -3.13 -12.55
C SER A 663 -15.45 -3.67 -13.33
N ILE A 664 -15.49 -3.38 -14.64
CA ILE A 664 -14.40 -3.66 -15.57
C ILE A 664 -13.87 -2.33 -16.06
N GLU A 665 -12.58 -2.11 -15.91
CA GLU A 665 -11.94 -0.84 -16.27
C GLU A 665 -10.72 -1.07 -17.15
N LYS A 666 -10.39 -0.08 -17.99
CA LYS A 666 -9.12 -0.02 -18.69
C LYS A 666 -8.21 0.95 -17.94
N ILE A 667 -7.02 0.51 -17.55
CA ILE A 667 -5.98 1.34 -16.94
C ILE A 667 -4.80 1.35 -17.91
N ASN A 668 -4.59 2.45 -18.61
CA ASN A 668 -3.63 2.57 -19.70
C ASN A 668 -3.72 1.38 -20.68
N GLN A 669 -2.75 0.46 -20.63
CA GLN A 669 -2.71 -0.72 -21.50
C GLN A 669 -3.34 -1.98 -20.87
N ALA A 670 -3.54 -2.01 -19.55
CA ALA A 670 -4.10 -3.17 -18.87
C ALA A 670 -5.63 -3.16 -18.85
N THR A 671 -6.23 -4.32 -19.07
CA THR A 671 -7.64 -4.56 -18.76
C THR A 671 -7.77 -5.12 -17.35
N VAL A 672 -8.66 -4.53 -16.55
CA VAL A 672 -8.90 -4.91 -15.15
C VAL A 672 -10.34 -5.32 -14.95
N VAL A 673 -10.56 -6.59 -14.63
CA VAL A 673 -11.84 -7.12 -14.12
C VAL A 673 -11.68 -7.16 -12.59
N TYR A 674 -12.25 -6.20 -11.87
CA TYR A 674 -11.99 -6.07 -10.43
C TYR A 674 -12.46 -7.25 -9.58
N SER A 675 -13.54 -7.92 -9.96
CA SER A 675 -13.93 -9.20 -9.37
C SER A 675 -14.81 -9.99 -10.33
N ILE A 676 -14.49 -11.26 -10.48
CA ILE A 676 -15.33 -12.22 -11.19
C ILE A 676 -16.31 -12.95 -10.25
N GLY A 677 -16.25 -12.69 -8.93
CA GLY A 677 -17.15 -13.25 -7.92
C GLY A 677 -16.91 -14.73 -7.61
N ASN A 678 -17.97 -15.42 -7.20
CA ASN A 678 -17.93 -16.83 -6.83
C ASN A 678 -17.98 -17.76 -8.05
N GLY A 679 -17.11 -18.76 -8.06
CA GLY A 679 -17.27 -19.94 -8.90
C GLY A 679 -18.15 -20.98 -8.20
N ILE A 680 -17.52 -21.98 -7.58
CA ILE A 680 -18.20 -22.93 -6.69
C ILE A 680 -17.92 -22.51 -5.26
N PHE A 681 -18.82 -21.77 -4.65
CA PHE A 681 -18.65 -21.31 -3.27
C PHE A 681 -19.92 -21.61 -2.45
N ASN A 682 -19.92 -22.75 -1.78
CA ASN A 682 -21.11 -23.29 -1.13
C ASN A 682 -21.42 -22.65 0.24
N SER A 683 -21.41 -21.30 0.27
CA SER A 683 -21.87 -20.50 1.41
C SER A 683 -23.41 -20.50 1.55
N ASN A 684 -23.93 -19.74 2.49
CA ASN A 684 -25.39 -19.64 2.70
C ASN A 684 -26.11 -18.70 1.70
N GLY A 685 -25.43 -18.10 0.72
CA GLY A 685 -26.00 -17.15 -0.23
C GLY A 685 -26.45 -15.87 0.46
N GLU A 686 -25.56 -14.88 0.55
CA GLU A 686 -25.82 -13.65 1.31
C GLU A 686 -26.28 -12.47 0.44
N TYR A 687 -26.48 -12.69 -0.86
CA TYR A 687 -26.77 -11.63 -1.85
C TYR A 687 -27.98 -10.78 -1.48
N ASP A 688 -29.09 -11.44 -1.09
CA ASP A 688 -30.33 -10.74 -0.71
C ASP A 688 -30.14 -9.86 0.55
N GLN A 689 -29.43 -10.39 1.54
CA GLN A 689 -29.15 -9.67 2.78
C GLN A 689 -28.21 -8.48 2.60
N ARG A 690 -27.37 -8.55 1.57
CA ARG A 690 -26.40 -7.51 1.20
C ARG A 690 -26.92 -6.57 0.11
N PHE A 691 -28.13 -6.82 -0.42
CA PHE A 691 -28.73 -6.04 -1.50
C PHE A 691 -27.82 -5.90 -2.72
N VAL A 692 -27.18 -6.98 -3.12
CA VAL A 692 -26.27 -7.04 -4.27
C VAL A 692 -26.73 -8.11 -5.27
N PRO A 693 -26.43 -7.94 -6.57
CA PRO A 693 -26.86 -8.89 -7.60
C PRO A 693 -26.08 -10.21 -7.47
N PRO A 694 -26.76 -11.35 -7.63
CA PRO A 694 -26.18 -12.68 -7.48
C PRO A 694 -25.44 -13.15 -8.73
N TYR A 695 -24.64 -12.29 -9.34
CA TYR A 695 -23.92 -12.58 -10.57
C TYR A 695 -22.42 -12.68 -10.34
N SER A 696 -21.83 -13.67 -10.99
CA SER A 696 -20.39 -13.89 -11.07
C SER A 696 -20.00 -14.17 -12.52
N PHE A 697 -18.73 -14.34 -12.83
CA PHE A 697 -18.24 -14.62 -14.17
C PHE A 697 -17.32 -15.83 -14.21
N ILE A 698 -17.34 -16.55 -15.34
CA ILE A 698 -16.21 -17.35 -15.80
C ILE A 698 -15.51 -16.54 -16.88
N ALA A 699 -14.24 -16.20 -16.66
CA ALA A 699 -13.45 -15.48 -17.64
C ALA A 699 -12.75 -16.47 -18.57
N ARG A 700 -13.00 -16.37 -19.88
CA ARG A 700 -12.33 -17.17 -20.91
C ARG A 700 -11.39 -16.29 -21.70
N LEU A 701 -10.10 -16.59 -21.61
CA LEU A 701 -9.05 -16.00 -22.43
C LEU A 701 -8.73 -16.98 -23.56
N THR A 702 -9.03 -16.60 -24.78
CA THR A 702 -8.70 -17.36 -25.99
C THR A 702 -7.41 -16.81 -26.58
N ILE A 703 -6.45 -17.70 -26.85
CA ILE A 703 -5.18 -17.38 -27.50
C ILE A 703 -5.16 -18.05 -28.86
N THR A 704 -5.17 -17.26 -29.94
CA THR A 704 -5.11 -17.83 -31.30
C THR A 704 -3.74 -18.44 -31.62
N PRO A 705 -3.60 -19.28 -32.65
CA PRO A 705 -2.29 -19.78 -33.07
C PRO A 705 -1.27 -18.67 -33.41
N GLU A 706 -1.74 -17.50 -33.80
CA GLU A 706 -0.97 -16.29 -34.11
C GLU A 706 -0.62 -15.46 -32.87
N ASN A 707 -1.10 -15.91 -31.67
CA ASN A 707 -0.96 -15.24 -30.37
C ASN A 707 -1.82 -13.97 -30.20
N ASP A 708 -2.90 -13.81 -30.99
CA ASP A 708 -3.91 -12.80 -30.70
C ASP A 708 -4.74 -13.22 -29.48
N LEU A 709 -5.13 -12.27 -28.65
CA LEU A 709 -5.86 -12.47 -27.41
C LEU A 709 -7.29 -11.95 -27.54
N SER A 710 -8.24 -12.72 -27.02
CA SER A 710 -9.60 -12.24 -26.76
C SER A 710 -10.07 -12.69 -25.39
N LEU A 711 -10.80 -11.83 -24.69
CA LEU A 711 -11.36 -12.10 -23.37
C LEU A 711 -12.89 -12.05 -23.41
N LYS A 712 -13.53 -13.16 -23.08
CA LYS A 712 -14.97 -13.23 -22.87
C LYS A 712 -15.29 -13.50 -21.41
N LEU A 713 -16.23 -12.76 -20.85
CA LEU A 713 -16.80 -13.03 -19.52
C LEU A 713 -18.18 -13.67 -19.68
N TYR A 714 -18.33 -14.88 -19.21
CA TYR A 714 -19.58 -15.63 -19.21
C TYR A 714 -20.23 -15.50 -17.84
N PRO A 715 -21.35 -14.76 -17.73
CA PRO A 715 -22.00 -14.56 -16.45
C PRO A 715 -22.74 -15.83 -15.98
N ILE A 716 -22.60 -16.09 -14.69
CA ILE A 716 -23.27 -17.19 -13.99
C ILE A 716 -24.09 -16.65 -12.82
N TYR A 717 -25.19 -17.36 -12.53
CA TYR A 717 -26.05 -17.09 -11.38
C TYR A 717 -25.51 -17.84 -10.16
N SER A 718 -25.18 -17.13 -9.09
CA SER A 718 -24.43 -17.66 -7.94
C SER A 718 -25.21 -17.66 -6.62
N ASN A 719 -26.53 -17.33 -6.62
CA ASN A 719 -27.32 -17.39 -5.39
C ASN A 719 -27.63 -18.83 -4.98
N ASN A 720 -26.87 -19.33 -4.03
CA ASN A 720 -26.97 -20.71 -3.55
C ASN A 720 -28.37 -21.11 -3.02
N LYS A 721 -29.14 -20.15 -2.52
CA LYS A 721 -30.51 -20.40 -2.03
C LYS A 721 -31.47 -20.73 -3.15
N GLU A 722 -31.27 -20.15 -4.32
CA GLU A 722 -32.13 -20.36 -5.49
C GLU A 722 -31.63 -21.50 -6.36
N THR A 723 -30.32 -21.68 -6.47
CA THR A 723 -29.70 -22.71 -7.31
C THR A 723 -29.47 -24.03 -6.58
N PHE A 724 -29.73 -24.09 -5.29
CA PHE A 724 -29.35 -25.20 -4.41
C PHE A 724 -27.87 -25.58 -4.60
N TRP A 725 -26.99 -24.55 -4.46
CA TRP A 725 -25.50 -24.66 -4.57
C TRP A 725 -24.98 -25.18 -5.93
N GLN A 726 -25.73 -24.94 -7.03
CA GLN A 726 -25.34 -25.29 -8.37
C GLN A 726 -25.35 -24.04 -9.27
N PRO A 727 -24.25 -23.27 -9.35
CA PRO A 727 -24.18 -22.12 -10.22
C PRO A 727 -24.43 -22.54 -11.69
N ARG A 728 -25.13 -21.69 -12.44
CA ARG A 728 -25.52 -21.91 -13.80
C ARG A 728 -25.41 -20.67 -14.67
N PHE A 729 -25.32 -20.83 -15.98
CA PHE A 729 -25.35 -19.70 -16.91
C PHE A 729 -26.70 -18.96 -16.84
N LEU A 730 -26.69 -17.67 -17.18
CA LEU A 730 -27.84 -16.79 -17.08
C LEU A 730 -28.85 -17.06 -18.17
N THR A 731 -30.14 -16.90 -17.85
CA THR A 731 -31.24 -16.70 -18.80
C THR A 731 -31.09 -15.30 -19.45
N GLU A 732 -31.89 -15.05 -20.51
CA GLU A 732 -31.88 -13.77 -21.21
C GLU A 732 -32.23 -12.58 -20.30
N ASP A 733 -33.25 -12.75 -19.47
CA ASP A 733 -33.70 -11.67 -18.57
C ASP A 733 -32.69 -11.41 -17.46
N GLU A 734 -32.08 -12.45 -16.89
CA GLU A 734 -30.97 -12.32 -15.93
C GLU A 734 -29.75 -11.63 -16.58
N PHE A 735 -29.45 -11.96 -17.85
CA PHE A 735 -28.38 -11.32 -18.59
C PHE A 735 -28.62 -9.82 -18.83
N LYS A 736 -29.88 -9.46 -19.20
CA LYS A 736 -30.28 -8.04 -19.31
C LYS A 736 -30.11 -7.29 -18.00
N HIS A 737 -30.53 -7.89 -16.89
CA HIS A 737 -30.35 -7.32 -15.55
C HIS A 737 -28.87 -7.21 -15.18
N CYS A 738 -28.07 -8.26 -15.39
CA CYS A 738 -26.63 -8.25 -15.18
C CYS A 738 -25.95 -7.11 -15.97
N SER A 739 -26.34 -6.90 -17.22
CA SER A 739 -25.82 -5.83 -18.08
C SER A 739 -26.15 -4.43 -17.54
N GLN A 740 -27.35 -4.24 -16.99
CA GLN A 740 -27.73 -2.98 -16.33
C GLN A 740 -26.85 -2.72 -15.09
N MET A 741 -26.61 -3.76 -14.29
CA MET A 741 -25.77 -3.66 -13.09
C MET A 741 -24.32 -3.33 -13.44
N LEU A 742 -23.73 -3.94 -14.47
CA LEU A 742 -22.39 -3.62 -14.94
C LEU A 742 -22.23 -2.14 -15.33
N LYS A 743 -23.23 -1.59 -16.03
CA LYS A 743 -23.28 -0.15 -16.36
C LYS A 743 -23.35 0.72 -15.10
N GLN A 744 -24.18 0.35 -14.14
CA GLN A 744 -24.29 1.07 -12.85
C GLN A 744 -23.01 1.02 -12.03
N TYR A 745 -22.20 -0.03 -12.15
CA TYR A 745 -20.90 -0.14 -11.49
C TYR A 745 -19.80 0.63 -12.21
N GLY A 746 -20.11 1.30 -13.34
CA GLY A 746 -19.16 2.13 -14.07
C GLY A 746 -18.16 1.33 -14.90
N SER A 747 -18.56 0.19 -15.44
CA SER A 747 -17.74 -0.56 -16.41
C SER A 747 -17.56 0.23 -17.71
N ILE A 748 -16.48 -0.09 -18.45
CA ILE A 748 -16.16 0.57 -19.72
C ILE A 748 -17.29 0.39 -20.74
N GLU A 749 -17.60 1.43 -21.50
CA GLU A 749 -18.73 1.45 -22.47
C GLU A 749 -18.48 0.59 -23.72
N THR A 750 -17.22 0.22 -23.99
CA THR A 750 -16.82 -0.54 -25.17
C THR A 750 -17.09 -2.04 -25.08
N ILE A 751 -17.66 -2.50 -23.97
CA ILE A 751 -18.04 -3.91 -23.79
C ILE A 751 -19.15 -4.26 -24.79
N LYS A 752 -18.88 -5.27 -25.61
CA LYS A 752 -19.87 -5.88 -26.50
C LYS A 752 -20.52 -7.09 -25.85
N THR A 753 -21.73 -7.39 -26.23
CA THR A 753 -22.47 -8.58 -25.79
C THR A 753 -22.64 -9.56 -26.95
N GLY A 754 -22.65 -10.84 -26.63
CA GLY A 754 -22.86 -11.89 -27.60
C GLY A 754 -23.51 -13.16 -27.00
N TYR A 755 -23.79 -14.11 -27.86
CA TYR A 755 -24.32 -15.42 -27.54
C TYR A 755 -23.70 -16.48 -28.46
N ASP A 756 -23.06 -17.50 -27.86
CA ASP A 756 -22.54 -18.65 -28.65
C ASP A 756 -23.19 -19.98 -28.26
N GLN A 757 -23.38 -20.28 -27.09
CA GLN A 757 -24.20 -21.28 -26.40
C GLN A 757 -24.69 -20.70 -25.10
N TYR A 758 -23.97 -19.68 -24.64
CA TYR A 758 -24.20 -18.91 -23.42
C TYR A 758 -24.06 -17.43 -23.73
N TYR A 759 -24.71 -16.57 -22.97
CA TYR A 759 -24.51 -15.12 -23.04
C TYR A 759 -23.10 -14.76 -22.52
N TYR A 760 -22.46 -13.82 -23.20
CA TYR A 760 -21.15 -13.36 -22.82
C TYR A 760 -20.95 -11.86 -23.04
N TYR A 761 -19.96 -11.32 -22.37
CA TYR A 761 -19.40 -9.99 -22.60
C TYR A 761 -18.04 -10.15 -23.27
N ASP A 762 -17.85 -9.50 -24.42
CA ASP A 762 -16.57 -9.43 -25.14
C ASP A 762 -15.82 -8.20 -24.64
N ILE A 763 -14.69 -8.43 -23.99
CA ILE A 763 -13.93 -7.41 -23.26
C ILE A 763 -12.72 -7.00 -24.09
N PRO A 764 -12.52 -5.71 -24.39
CA PRO A 764 -11.33 -5.25 -25.13
C PRO A 764 -10.06 -5.43 -24.30
N LEU A 765 -9.04 -6.06 -24.89
CA LEU A 765 -7.71 -6.29 -24.31
C LEU A 765 -6.70 -5.25 -24.82
#